data_e4e86816fc980f09f2e767205b2b65c4
#
_entry.id   e4e86816fc980f09f2e767205b2b65c4
#
_cell.length_a   1.000
_cell.length_b   1.000
_cell.length_c   1.000
_cell.angle_alpha   90.00
_cell.angle_beta   90.00
_cell.angle_gamma   90.00
#
_symmetry.space_group_name_H-M   'P 1'
#
loop_
_entity.id
_entity.type
_entity.pdbx_description
1 polymer ?
#
loop_
_entity_poly.entity_id
_entity_poly.type
_entity_poly.pdbx_seq_one_letter_code
_entity_poly.pdbx_strand_id
1 'polypeptide(L)'
;MNKIKSPISRLITTVATVILLLAITTPALADGIVIPDPPPEPMPPDEMGWLTIRYHHVDVTIVDQVAITRVEQEFVNEYAWEAEGTYIFPLPEGAAVSEFAMWVDGKRVEGSILAADEARAIYEDIVRRRRDPALLEYVGRGAVQARIFPIPAGGSRKIELEYSQILPVENGLVRYVYPLNTEKFSARPLEEVSVRVEVRSKDAMHALYSPTHQDRLFIERDGDYRAVVGYEEYDVLPDQDFDLIYTVSHEDVGLNLLTYKEPGEDGFFLLMVAPTVEVDRVIPRDVLLVLDTSGSMDGEKIAQAKDALAYVLDHLNDEDRFNVIAFSTGLQQYARGLRPASEAREAIRWVDGLEAIGGTDINRALLEALDQVDEERPTVIIFLTDGLPTEGVTEIEQILANVEATAPGNVRLFPFGVGDDVNTVLLDTLAEQQRGATGYVRPHERIDEEVSGFYSKISTPVLADIELDFDHVLVEDTYPYPLPDLFAGTQLILVGRYRDSGATKITLSGEVDGETQEFVYEGTFRGSGGDSFIPRLWATRKIGYLLKQIRLHGEREEWIDAIVELSVRYGIITPYTSFLIDEDDILTEEGREEAKDEYAATPAPEPVGAPAADRAEKEGELYDSESVGGGEALPEEAAQVVRLVGSKTFLLRDGVWIDTAFDPSKMTTVKVDFGGDEYFDLLAARPEWGAYFALGSRVVFVAEGTAYEIVEAGGGPVEIPPTHAPDPTHPVPENPAPDSGKDQPTATSVVGGEKSGAVFSNTLCIGVGAFAAAVAALLVLVGVVQWRRVRK
;
A
#
# COMPACT_ATOMS: atom_id res chain seq x y z
N MET A 1 55.38 -32.42 -4.61
CA MET A 1 54.43 -32.80 -3.55
C MET A 1 53.09 -32.07 -3.83
N ASN A 2 52.24 -32.70 -4.62
CA ASN A 2 50.93 -32.16 -4.94
C ASN A 2 49.95 -32.44 -3.79
N LYS A 3 49.48 -31.38 -3.09
CA LYS A 3 48.42 -31.53 -2.11
C LYS A 3 47.06 -31.62 -2.87
N ILE A 4 46.51 -32.84 -2.86
CA ILE A 4 45.15 -33.14 -3.31
C ILE A 4 44.17 -32.43 -2.36
N LYS A 5 43.53 -31.37 -2.81
CA LYS A 5 42.42 -30.72 -2.05
C LYS A 5 41.25 -31.72 -1.96
N SER A 6 40.81 -32.03 -0.76
CA SER A 6 39.75 -33.01 -0.48
C SER A 6 38.41 -32.61 -1.10
N PRO A 7 37.63 -33.58 -1.56
CA PRO A 7 36.29 -33.29 -2.17
C PRO A 7 35.32 -32.60 -1.23
N ILE A 8 35.52 -32.67 0.07
CA ILE A 8 34.71 -32.01 1.11
C ILE A 8 34.86 -30.49 1.06
N SER A 9 36.06 -29.95 0.77
CA SER A 9 36.31 -28.52 0.64
C SER A 9 35.56 -27.92 -0.56
N ARG A 10 35.41 -28.68 -1.65
CA ARG A 10 34.65 -28.24 -2.84
C ARG A 10 33.14 -28.26 -2.57
N LEU A 11 32.65 -29.26 -1.84
CA LEU A 11 31.23 -29.35 -1.48
C LEU A 11 30.81 -28.21 -0.56
N ILE A 12 31.63 -27.87 0.46
CA ILE A 12 31.34 -26.75 1.37
C ILE A 12 31.37 -25.42 0.63
N THR A 13 32.30 -25.23 -0.31
CA THR A 13 32.37 -24.00 -1.10
C THR A 13 31.17 -23.90 -2.05
N THR A 14 30.75 -25.01 -2.67
CA THR A 14 29.59 -25.04 -3.57
C THR A 14 28.26 -24.79 -2.80
N VAL A 15 28.10 -25.39 -1.61
CA VAL A 15 26.92 -25.15 -0.76
C VAL A 15 26.88 -23.72 -0.23
N ALA A 16 28.00 -23.13 0.19
CA ALA A 16 28.09 -21.74 0.62
C ALA A 16 27.81 -20.76 -0.55
N THR A 17 28.25 -21.10 -1.77
CA THR A 17 27.96 -20.27 -2.96
C THR A 17 26.50 -20.39 -3.37
N VAL A 18 25.88 -21.56 -3.24
CA VAL A 18 24.44 -21.76 -3.51
C VAL A 18 23.57 -21.07 -2.46
N ILE A 19 23.97 -21.07 -1.19
CA ILE A 19 23.25 -20.33 -0.13
C ILE A 19 23.42 -18.81 -0.30
N LEU A 20 24.54 -18.34 -0.79
CA LEU A 20 24.77 -16.91 -1.06
C LEU A 20 24.04 -16.43 -2.32
N LEU A 21 23.73 -17.32 -3.27
CA LEU A 21 22.96 -17.03 -4.48
C LEU A 21 21.44 -17.08 -4.26
N LEU A 22 20.97 -17.63 -3.15
CA LEU A 22 19.54 -17.72 -2.78
C LEU A 22 19.03 -16.53 -1.94
N ALA A 23 19.87 -15.52 -1.68
CA ALA A 23 19.55 -14.43 -0.75
C ALA A 23 19.26 -13.07 -1.42
N ILE A 24 19.09 -13.02 -2.76
CA ILE A 24 18.81 -11.75 -3.45
C ILE A 24 17.57 -11.94 -4.31
N THR A 25 16.39 -11.74 -3.72
CA THR A 25 15.17 -11.50 -4.47
C THR A 25 15.04 -9.99 -4.67
N THR A 26 15.53 -9.48 -5.79
CA THR A 26 15.20 -8.12 -6.24
C THR A 26 13.84 -8.14 -6.94
N PRO A 27 12.96 -7.16 -6.70
CA PRO A 27 11.70 -7.03 -7.44
C PRO A 27 11.98 -6.91 -8.94
N ALA A 28 11.17 -7.57 -9.74
CA ALA A 28 11.31 -7.61 -11.18
C ALA A 28 10.50 -6.47 -11.81
N LEU A 29 11.13 -5.61 -12.59
CA LEU A 29 10.49 -4.51 -13.32
C LEU A 29 10.82 -4.61 -14.81
N ALA A 30 9.88 -4.68 -15.74
CA ALA A 30 10.14 -4.33 -17.13
C ALA A 30 9.02 -4.56 -18.14
N ASP A 31 8.87 -3.62 -19.03
CA ASP A 31 7.99 -3.65 -20.18
C ASP A 31 8.77 -3.74 -21.50
N GLY A 32 8.13 -4.19 -22.59
CA GLY A 32 8.76 -4.28 -23.91
C GLY A 32 8.85 -2.92 -24.59
N ILE A 33 10.02 -2.54 -25.04
CA ILE A 33 10.30 -1.25 -25.65
C ILE A 33 10.85 -1.40 -27.07
N VAL A 34 10.58 -0.40 -27.93
CA VAL A 34 11.22 -0.30 -29.27
C VAL A 34 12.18 0.88 -29.27
N ILE A 35 13.44 0.60 -29.48
CA ILE A 35 14.49 1.60 -29.62
C ILE A 35 14.62 1.92 -31.12
N PRO A 36 14.19 3.13 -31.59
CA PRO A 36 14.30 3.48 -33.00
C PRO A 36 15.77 3.62 -33.45
N ASP A 37 16.07 3.13 -34.66
CA ASP A 37 17.37 3.37 -35.30
C ASP A 37 17.46 4.84 -35.80
N PRO A 38 18.65 5.47 -35.83
CA PRO A 38 18.82 6.82 -36.35
C PRO A 38 18.28 6.95 -37.76
N PRO A 39 17.57 8.07 -38.09
CA PRO A 39 17.08 8.29 -39.46
C PRO A 39 18.25 8.44 -40.45
N PRO A 40 17.99 8.28 -41.77
CA PRO A 40 19.01 8.43 -42.78
C PRO A 40 19.66 9.82 -42.85
N GLU A 41 18.98 10.86 -42.36
CA GLU A 41 19.54 12.19 -42.21
C GLU A 41 20.08 12.35 -40.79
N PRO A 42 21.23 13.02 -40.58
CA PRO A 42 21.82 13.16 -39.25
C PRO A 42 20.95 14.04 -38.37
N MET A 43 20.30 13.39 -37.39
CA MET A 43 19.57 14.00 -36.28
C MET A 43 20.36 13.77 -34.99
N PRO A 44 20.46 14.75 -34.10
CA PRO A 44 21.05 14.52 -32.79
C PRO A 44 20.35 13.32 -32.09
N PRO A 45 21.09 12.42 -31.44
CA PRO A 45 20.51 11.24 -30.76
C PRO A 45 19.49 11.59 -29.68
N ASP A 46 19.61 12.76 -29.08
CA ASP A 46 18.75 13.37 -28.08
C ASP A 46 17.42 13.95 -28.61
N GLU A 47 17.32 14.15 -29.93
CA GLU A 47 16.07 14.59 -30.58
C GLU A 47 15.19 13.42 -31.07
N MET A 48 15.66 12.18 -30.96
CA MET A 48 14.95 10.99 -31.40
C MET A 48 14.10 10.43 -30.24
N GLY A 49 12.81 10.74 -30.23
CA GLY A 49 11.84 10.25 -29.27
C GLY A 49 11.59 8.73 -29.34
N TRP A 50 10.79 8.22 -28.45
CA TRP A 50 10.28 6.85 -28.43
C TRP A 50 9.14 6.69 -29.44
N LEU A 51 8.85 5.45 -29.87
CA LEU A 51 7.63 5.14 -30.59
C LEU A 51 6.44 5.20 -29.64
N THR A 52 5.27 5.57 -30.14
CA THR A 52 4.04 5.51 -29.36
C THR A 52 3.58 4.06 -29.22
N ILE A 53 3.29 3.63 -28.01
CA ILE A 53 2.58 2.38 -27.73
C ILE A 53 1.09 2.72 -27.71
N ARG A 54 0.31 2.10 -28.61
CA ARG A 54 -1.14 2.37 -28.70
C ARG A 54 -1.89 1.64 -27.62
N TYR A 55 -1.67 0.33 -27.50
CA TYR A 55 -2.28 -0.48 -26.46
C TYR A 55 -1.30 -1.52 -25.93
N HIS A 56 -1.60 -1.98 -24.72
CA HIS A 56 -0.82 -2.98 -24.01
C HIS A 56 -1.77 -3.94 -23.29
N HIS A 57 -1.90 -5.16 -23.83
CA HIS A 57 -2.77 -6.18 -23.28
C HIS A 57 -1.95 -7.33 -22.72
N VAL A 58 -2.28 -7.76 -21.51
CA VAL A 58 -1.61 -8.85 -20.78
C VAL A 58 -2.65 -9.86 -20.35
N ASP A 59 -2.54 -11.10 -20.79
CA ASP A 59 -3.36 -12.23 -20.36
C ASP A 59 -2.48 -13.26 -19.65
N VAL A 60 -2.78 -13.51 -18.38
CA VAL A 60 -2.00 -14.38 -17.49
C VAL A 60 -2.84 -15.55 -17.03
N THR A 61 -2.30 -16.74 -17.13
CA THR A 61 -2.89 -17.93 -16.51
C THR A 61 -1.90 -18.51 -15.52
N ILE A 62 -2.28 -18.55 -14.25
CA ILE A 62 -1.49 -19.15 -13.18
C ILE A 62 -2.17 -20.45 -12.75
N VAL A 63 -1.44 -21.55 -12.82
CA VAL A 63 -1.89 -22.86 -12.32
C VAL A 63 -0.92 -23.32 -11.26
N ASP A 64 -1.38 -23.38 -10.02
CA ASP A 64 -0.54 -23.56 -8.83
C ASP A 64 0.58 -22.49 -8.78
N GLN A 65 1.79 -22.86 -9.15
CA GLN A 65 2.98 -22.00 -9.16
C GLN A 65 3.48 -21.66 -10.58
N VAL A 66 2.79 -22.12 -11.62
CA VAL A 66 3.23 -21.89 -13.01
C VAL A 66 2.40 -20.78 -13.62
N ALA A 67 3.01 -19.64 -13.87
CA ALA A 67 2.41 -18.53 -14.60
C ALA A 67 2.79 -18.61 -16.10
N ILE A 68 1.80 -18.48 -16.97
CA ILE A 68 1.96 -18.29 -18.42
C ILE A 68 1.41 -16.90 -18.73
N THR A 69 2.27 -16.03 -19.20
CA THR A 69 1.96 -14.64 -19.53
C THR A 69 2.00 -14.44 -21.03
N ARG A 70 0.92 -13.91 -21.60
CA ARG A 70 0.82 -13.48 -23.01
C ARG A 70 0.71 -11.98 -23.05
N VAL A 71 1.59 -11.37 -23.81
CA VAL A 71 1.69 -9.92 -23.99
C VAL A 71 1.37 -9.58 -25.43
N GLU A 72 0.54 -8.59 -25.65
CA GLU A 72 0.22 -8.04 -26.94
C GLU A 72 0.39 -6.51 -26.89
N GLN A 73 1.30 -5.97 -27.72
CA GLN A 73 1.57 -4.54 -27.81
C GLN A 73 1.47 -4.06 -29.25
N GLU A 74 0.93 -2.87 -29.49
CA GLU A 74 0.94 -2.23 -30.80
C GLU A 74 1.75 -0.94 -30.78
N PHE A 75 2.85 -0.91 -31.51
CA PHE A 75 3.72 0.25 -31.70
C PHE A 75 3.33 1.05 -32.93
N VAL A 76 3.23 2.36 -32.80
CA VAL A 76 2.86 3.30 -33.86
C VAL A 76 4.04 4.19 -34.20
N ASN A 77 4.32 4.31 -35.49
CA ASN A 77 5.30 5.26 -36.01
C ASN A 77 4.61 6.58 -36.35
N GLU A 78 4.74 7.58 -35.51
CA GLU A 78 4.23 8.93 -35.75
C GLU A 78 5.17 9.81 -36.54
N TYR A 79 6.38 9.34 -36.85
CA TYR A 79 7.33 10.09 -37.66
C TYR A 79 6.89 10.16 -39.14
N ALA A 80 7.36 11.20 -39.85
CA ALA A 80 7.11 11.37 -41.28
C ALA A 80 7.96 10.45 -42.16
N TRP A 81 8.81 9.60 -41.57
CA TRP A 81 9.68 8.65 -42.25
C TRP A 81 9.44 7.23 -41.72
N GLU A 82 9.94 6.25 -42.48
CA GLU A 82 9.91 4.84 -42.06
C GLU A 82 10.85 4.63 -40.88
N ALA A 83 10.34 4.14 -39.75
CA ALA A 83 11.09 3.84 -38.53
C ALA A 83 11.48 2.37 -38.48
N GLU A 84 12.75 2.10 -38.27
CA GLU A 84 13.28 0.80 -37.86
C GLU A 84 13.71 0.87 -36.41
N GLY A 85 13.76 -0.27 -35.73
CA GLY A 85 14.21 -0.26 -34.35
C GLY A 85 14.47 -1.65 -33.79
N THR A 86 14.96 -1.69 -32.57
CA THR A 86 15.16 -2.93 -31.82
C THR A 86 14.13 -3.00 -30.69
N TYR A 87 13.32 -4.04 -30.71
CA TYR A 87 12.44 -4.38 -29.59
C TYR A 87 13.26 -5.07 -28.51
N ILE A 88 13.14 -4.63 -27.30
CA ILE A 88 13.72 -5.27 -26.11
C ILE A 88 12.62 -5.43 -25.08
N PHE A 89 12.41 -6.67 -24.62
CA PHE A 89 11.52 -6.99 -23.51
C PHE A 89 12.34 -7.61 -22.39
N PRO A 90 12.49 -6.93 -21.27
CA PRO A 90 13.18 -7.49 -20.11
C PRO A 90 12.32 -8.62 -19.50
N LEU A 91 12.93 -9.73 -19.24
CA LEU A 91 12.26 -10.91 -18.71
C LEU A 91 12.26 -10.91 -17.19
N PRO A 92 11.17 -11.31 -16.52
CA PRO A 92 11.20 -11.67 -15.12
C PRO A 92 12.23 -12.75 -14.82
N GLU A 93 12.74 -12.78 -13.59
CA GLU A 93 13.72 -13.79 -13.18
C GLU A 93 13.14 -15.21 -13.29
N GLY A 94 13.91 -16.12 -13.89
CA GLY A 94 13.46 -17.48 -14.11
C GLY A 94 12.43 -17.68 -15.23
N ALA A 95 12.06 -16.61 -15.93
CA ALA A 95 11.13 -16.70 -17.05
C ALA A 95 11.77 -17.38 -18.27
N ALA A 96 10.98 -18.21 -18.96
CA ALA A 96 11.33 -18.88 -20.19
C ALA A 96 10.34 -18.49 -21.30
N VAL A 97 10.86 -17.92 -22.39
CA VAL A 97 10.06 -17.54 -23.55
C VAL A 97 9.62 -18.78 -24.29
N SER A 98 8.32 -18.93 -24.50
CA SER A 98 7.71 -20.02 -25.28
C SER A 98 7.38 -19.58 -26.69
N GLU A 99 6.98 -18.32 -26.91
CA GLU A 99 6.65 -17.80 -28.23
C GLU A 99 6.98 -16.31 -28.33
N PHE A 100 7.52 -15.91 -29.48
CA PHE A 100 7.63 -14.53 -29.91
C PHE A 100 7.14 -14.43 -31.35
N ALA A 101 6.17 -13.59 -31.64
CA ALA A 101 5.58 -13.41 -32.96
C ALA A 101 5.46 -11.93 -33.32
N MET A 102 6.09 -11.57 -34.42
CA MET A 102 5.80 -10.34 -35.14
C MET A 102 5.66 -10.69 -36.63
N TRP A 103 4.57 -10.27 -37.26
CA TRP A 103 4.31 -10.54 -38.67
C TRP A 103 4.53 -9.27 -39.48
N VAL A 104 5.50 -9.34 -40.39
CA VAL A 104 5.83 -8.27 -41.33
C VAL A 104 5.68 -8.80 -42.74
N ASP A 105 4.75 -8.26 -43.51
CA ASP A 105 4.47 -8.67 -44.89
C ASP A 105 4.29 -10.20 -45.06
N GLY A 106 3.63 -10.82 -44.06
CA GLY A 106 3.40 -12.28 -44.00
C GLY A 106 4.64 -13.10 -43.62
N LYS A 107 5.70 -12.48 -43.13
CA LYS A 107 6.88 -13.16 -42.57
C LYS A 107 6.91 -13.02 -41.07
N ARG A 108 7.18 -14.12 -40.37
CA ARG A 108 7.44 -14.14 -38.93
C ARG A 108 8.86 -13.65 -38.68
N VAL A 109 8.99 -12.67 -37.76
CA VAL A 109 10.27 -12.23 -37.23
C VAL A 109 10.55 -13.02 -35.95
N GLU A 110 11.77 -13.53 -35.82
CA GLU A 110 12.23 -14.28 -34.68
C GLU A 110 12.99 -13.34 -33.72
N GLY A 111 12.76 -13.47 -32.40
CA GLY A 111 13.54 -12.83 -31.37
C GLY A 111 14.68 -13.71 -30.86
N SER A 112 15.69 -13.12 -30.27
CA SER A 112 16.76 -13.81 -29.55
C SER A 112 16.63 -13.56 -28.05
N ILE A 113 16.90 -14.59 -27.25
CA ILE A 113 16.95 -14.49 -25.80
C ILE A 113 18.38 -14.13 -25.40
N LEU A 114 18.53 -13.10 -24.59
CA LEU A 114 19.80 -12.61 -24.06
C LEU A 114 19.94 -12.98 -22.59
N ALA A 115 21.14 -13.38 -22.18
CA ALA A 115 21.48 -13.50 -20.77
C ALA A 115 21.61 -12.11 -20.13
N ALA A 116 21.51 -12.04 -18.79
CA ALA A 116 21.50 -10.78 -18.05
C ALA A 116 22.75 -9.90 -18.30
N ASP A 117 23.92 -10.54 -18.47
CA ASP A 117 25.18 -9.85 -18.77
C ASP A 117 25.24 -9.29 -20.21
N GLU A 118 24.68 -10.00 -21.19
CA GLU A 118 24.55 -9.51 -22.56
C GLU A 118 23.50 -8.37 -22.66
N ALA A 119 22.36 -8.53 -22.02
CA ALA A 119 21.32 -7.51 -21.93
C ALA A 119 21.86 -6.23 -21.27
N ARG A 120 22.59 -6.37 -20.16
CA ARG A 120 23.26 -5.28 -19.48
C ARG A 120 24.22 -4.52 -20.38
N ALA A 121 25.09 -5.22 -21.13
CA ALA A 121 26.03 -4.58 -22.03
C ALA A 121 25.33 -3.73 -23.10
N ILE A 122 24.17 -4.18 -23.58
CA ILE A 122 23.33 -3.44 -24.53
C ILE A 122 22.73 -2.20 -23.85
N TYR A 123 22.17 -2.33 -22.65
CA TYR A 123 21.63 -1.19 -21.91
C TYR A 123 22.69 -0.11 -21.64
N GLU A 124 23.86 -0.49 -21.15
CA GLU A 124 24.98 0.44 -20.93
C GLU A 124 25.43 1.15 -22.20
N ASP A 125 25.49 0.43 -23.34
CA ASP A 125 25.87 1.03 -24.64
C ASP A 125 24.82 2.04 -25.15
N ILE A 126 23.52 1.73 -24.94
CA ILE A 126 22.43 2.65 -25.30
C ILE A 126 22.48 3.90 -24.43
N VAL A 127 22.64 3.75 -23.10
CA VAL A 127 22.77 4.87 -22.16
C VAL A 127 23.96 5.78 -22.54
N ARG A 128 25.11 5.19 -22.85
CA ARG A 128 26.28 5.96 -23.29
C ARG A 128 26.04 6.73 -24.59
N ARG A 129 25.30 6.15 -25.54
CA ARG A 129 25.01 6.78 -26.86
C ARG A 129 23.90 7.82 -26.79
N ARG A 130 22.80 7.53 -26.07
CA ARG A 130 21.60 8.38 -25.99
C ARG A 130 21.59 9.31 -24.81
N ARG A 131 22.42 9.09 -23.82
CA ARG A 131 22.42 9.79 -22.51
C ARG A 131 21.08 9.66 -21.77
N ASP A 132 20.31 8.63 -22.05
CA ASP A 132 19.04 8.31 -21.40
C ASP A 132 19.28 7.18 -20.40
N PRO A 133 19.24 7.45 -19.08
CA PRO A 133 19.51 6.45 -18.06
C PRO A 133 18.31 5.54 -17.76
N ALA A 134 17.14 5.78 -18.35
CA ALA A 134 15.90 5.06 -18.01
C ALA A 134 16.00 3.53 -18.14
N LEU A 135 16.87 3.02 -19.02
CA LEU A 135 17.10 1.58 -19.20
C LEU A 135 17.95 0.92 -18.09
N LEU A 136 18.56 1.68 -17.22
CA LEU A 136 19.41 1.14 -16.16
C LEU A 136 18.64 0.44 -15.05
N GLU A 137 17.35 0.69 -14.96
CA GLU A 137 16.42 -0.01 -14.09
C GLU A 137 16.38 -1.52 -14.38
N TYR A 138 16.74 -1.93 -15.60
CA TYR A 138 16.69 -3.32 -16.05
C TYR A 138 18.02 -4.06 -15.99
N VAL A 139 19.03 -3.44 -15.42
CA VAL A 139 20.34 -4.06 -15.23
C VAL A 139 20.23 -5.26 -14.30
N GLY A 140 20.79 -6.37 -14.74
CA GLY A 140 20.78 -7.65 -14.00
C GLY A 140 19.76 -8.67 -14.47
N ARG A 141 18.91 -8.34 -15.49
CA ARG A 141 17.87 -9.21 -16.05
C ARG A 141 18.23 -9.78 -17.40
N GLY A 142 17.64 -10.95 -17.72
CA GLY A 142 17.56 -11.43 -19.08
C GLY A 142 16.63 -10.57 -19.92
N ALA A 143 16.73 -10.67 -21.23
CA ALA A 143 15.83 -9.96 -22.12
C ALA A 143 15.50 -10.78 -23.37
N VAL A 144 14.36 -10.48 -24.01
CA VAL A 144 14.11 -10.85 -25.39
C VAL A 144 14.47 -9.66 -26.26
N GLN A 145 15.27 -9.90 -27.28
CA GLN A 145 15.60 -8.90 -28.29
C GLN A 145 15.10 -9.34 -29.66
N ALA A 146 14.45 -8.42 -30.39
CA ALA A 146 14.09 -8.66 -31.80
C ALA A 146 14.27 -7.37 -32.58
N ARG A 147 14.75 -7.50 -33.86
CA ARG A 147 14.78 -6.36 -34.74
C ARG A 147 13.40 -6.15 -35.37
N ILE A 148 12.83 -4.98 -35.17
CA ILE A 148 11.57 -4.59 -35.78
C ILE A 148 11.84 -3.99 -37.14
N PHE A 149 11.31 -4.64 -38.19
CA PHE A 149 11.41 -4.21 -39.57
C PHE A 149 10.41 -3.11 -39.89
N PRO A 150 10.69 -2.32 -40.97
CA PRO A 150 10.27 -0.93 -40.96
C PRO A 150 8.79 -0.74 -40.74
N ILE A 151 8.49 0.20 -39.86
CA ILE A 151 7.14 0.70 -39.67
C ILE A 151 6.98 1.91 -40.57
N PRO A 152 6.12 1.86 -41.60
CA PRO A 152 5.90 3.01 -42.49
C PRO A 152 5.46 4.24 -41.71
N ALA A 153 5.71 5.44 -42.27
CA ALA A 153 5.20 6.68 -41.71
C ALA A 153 3.69 6.59 -41.46
N GLY A 154 3.25 6.84 -40.21
CA GLY A 154 1.86 6.68 -39.78
C GLY A 154 1.35 5.23 -39.69
N GLY A 155 2.23 4.24 -39.87
CA GLY A 155 1.89 2.81 -39.73
C GLY A 155 2.09 2.27 -38.33
N SER A 156 1.68 1.01 -38.11
CA SER A 156 1.84 0.31 -36.81
C SER A 156 2.37 -1.11 -36.98
N ARG A 157 2.86 -1.68 -35.88
CA ARG A 157 3.26 -3.09 -35.78
C ARG A 157 2.78 -3.65 -34.43
N LYS A 158 2.17 -4.83 -34.52
CA LYS A 158 1.76 -5.64 -33.40
C LYS A 158 2.86 -6.63 -33.05
N ILE A 159 3.14 -6.75 -31.75
CA ILE A 159 4.06 -7.71 -31.17
C ILE A 159 3.28 -8.60 -30.21
N GLU A 160 3.53 -9.90 -30.29
CA GLU A 160 3.02 -10.91 -29.38
C GLU A 160 4.20 -11.65 -28.76
N LEU A 161 4.18 -11.78 -27.43
CA LEU A 161 5.17 -12.50 -26.64
C LEU A 161 4.46 -13.42 -25.66
N GLU A 162 4.91 -14.68 -25.56
CA GLU A 162 4.47 -15.59 -24.51
C GLU A 162 5.70 -16.10 -23.75
N TYR A 163 5.63 -16.03 -22.44
CA TYR A 163 6.63 -16.61 -21.55
C TYR A 163 5.99 -17.32 -20.36
N SER A 164 6.72 -18.26 -19.78
CA SER A 164 6.32 -18.95 -18.56
C SER A 164 7.35 -18.71 -17.46
N GLN A 165 6.88 -18.69 -16.22
CA GLN A 165 7.72 -18.59 -15.03
C GLN A 165 7.17 -19.43 -13.89
N ILE A 166 8.05 -19.89 -13.01
CA ILE A 166 7.67 -20.59 -11.77
C ILE A 166 7.68 -19.57 -10.66
N LEU A 167 6.52 -19.36 -10.04
CA LEU A 167 6.38 -18.45 -8.90
C LEU A 167 6.80 -19.19 -7.63
N PRO A 168 7.74 -18.65 -6.85
CA PRO A 168 8.08 -19.23 -5.56
C PRO A 168 6.90 -19.12 -4.57
N VAL A 169 6.73 -20.12 -3.71
CA VAL A 169 5.82 -20.02 -2.56
C VAL A 169 6.66 -19.86 -1.31
N GLU A 170 6.50 -18.74 -0.63
CA GLU A 170 7.19 -18.44 0.62
C GLU A 170 6.16 -18.32 1.75
N ASN A 171 6.12 -19.30 2.64
CA ASN A 171 5.15 -19.33 3.76
C ASN A 171 3.69 -19.19 3.31
N GLY A 172 3.32 -19.85 2.21
CA GLY A 172 1.97 -19.76 1.65
C GLY A 172 1.71 -18.49 0.79
N LEU A 173 2.66 -17.59 0.67
CA LEU A 173 2.55 -16.40 -0.17
C LEU A 173 3.11 -16.68 -1.57
N VAL A 174 2.35 -16.31 -2.59
CA VAL A 174 2.75 -16.34 -4.01
C VAL A 174 2.67 -14.93 -4.56
N ARG A 175 3.71 -14.48 -5.26
CA ARG A 175 3.77 -13.16 -5.86
C ARG A 175 3.99 -13.26 -7.37
N TYR A 176 3.15 -12.58 -8.13
CA TYR A 176 3.29 -12.40 -9.56
C TYR A 176 3.51 -10.93 -9.87
N VAL A 177 4.60 -10.60 -10.55
CA VAL A 177 4.90 -9.23 -10.99
C VAL A 177 4.96 -9.21 -12.50
N TYR A 178 4.14 -8.32 -13.10
CA TYR A 178 4.22 -7.99 -14.51
C TYR A 178 4.79 -6.58 -14.68
N PRO A 179 5.82 -6.44 -15.51
CA PRO A 179 6.46 -5.17 -15.78
C PRO A 179 5.57 -4.29 -16.65
N LEU A 180 4.90 -3.32 -16.08
CA LEU A 180 3.92 -2.45 -16.74
C LEU A 180 4.38 -0.99 -16.84
N ASN A 181 5.45 -0.59 -16.15
CA ASN A 181 5.97 0.78 -16.15
C ASN A 181 6.47 1.21 -17.54
N THR A 182 5.59 1.79 -18.33
CA THR A 182 5.85 2.23 -19.72
C THR A 182 6.08 3.72 -19.89
N GLU A 183 5.90 4.52 -18.84
CA GLU A 183 5.97 5.98 -18.88
C GLU A 183 7.20 6.51 -19.63
N LYS A 184 8.35 5.86 -19.43
CA LYS A 184 9.65 6.25 -19.99
C LYS A 184 9.82 5.85 -21.48
N PHE A 185 8.96 4.99 -22.00
CA PHE A 185 9.17 4.31 -23.30
C PHE A 185 8.02 4.49 -24.30
N SER A 186 7.03 5.31 -23.95
CA SER A 186 6.00 5.75 -24.88
C SER A 186 6.05 7.26 -25.06
N ALA A 187 5.92 7.72 -26.32
CA ALA A 187 5.90 9.15 -26.62
C ALA A 187 4.60 9.83 -26.16
N ARG A 188 3.56 9.07 -25.86
CA ARG A 188 2.23 9.54 -25.44
C ARG A 188 1.56 8.52 -24.52
N PRO A 189 0.50 8.92 -23.78
CA PRO A 189 -0.35 7.99 -23.09
C PRO A 189 -0.84 6.86 -24.02
N LEU A 190 -0.95 5.66 -23.47
CA LEU A 190 -1.51 4.49 -24.14
C LEU A 190 -3.03 4.67 -24.23
N GLU A 191 -3.61 4.35 -25.40
CA GLU A 191 -5.05 4.41 -25.57
C GLU A 191 -5.78 3.41 -24.67
N GLU A 192 -5.13 2.24 -24.40
CA GLU A 192 -5.70 1.17 -23.60
C GLU A 192 -4.58 0.32 -22.96
N VAL A 193 -4.72 0.06 -21.67
CA VAL A 193 -3.92 -0.92 -20.92
C VAL A 193 -4.86 -1.90 -20.25
N SER A 194 -4.61 -3.20 -20.40
CA SER A 194 -5.37 -4.22 -19.70
C SER A 194 -4.48 -5.35 -19.21
N VAL A 195 -4.70 -5.77 -17.96
CA VAL A 195 -4.08 -6.96 -17.37
C VAL A 195 -5.18 -7.86 -16.84
N ARG A 196 -5.22 -9.10 -17.30
CA ARG A 196 -6.14 -10.12 -16.83
C ARG A 196 -5.35 -11.31 -16.30
N VAL A 197 -5.56 -11.66 -15.05
CA VAL A 197 -4.90 -12.79 -14.40
C VAL A 197 -5.94 -13.80 -13.95
N GLU A 198 -5.88 -15.02 -14.48
CA GLU A 198 -6.67 -16.14 -13.98
C GLU A 198 -5.79 -17.04 -13.12
N VAL A 199 -6.12 -17.14 -11.84
CA VAL A 199 -5.42 -17.99 -10.86
C VAL A 199 -6.26 -19.23 -10.59
N ARG A 200 -5.62 -20.41 -10.70
CA ARG A 200 -6.18 -21.70 -10.30
C ARG A 200 -5.20 -22.38 -9.37
N SER A 201 -5.62 -22.70 -8.17
CA SER A 201 -4.79 -23.33 -7.14
C SER A 201 -5.41 -24.64 -6.68
N LYS A 202 -4.57 -25.62 -6.34
CA LYS A 202 -5.00 -26.85 -5.65
C LYS A 202 -5.21 -26.64 -4.15
N ASP A 203 -4.59 -25.61 -3.58
CA ASP A 203 -4.69 -25.20 -2.19
C ASP A 203 -5.65 -24.01 -2.09
N ALA A 204 -6.40 -23.86 -1.01
CA ALA A 204 -7.35 -22.77 -0.84
C ALA A 204 -6.63 -21.41 -0.85
N MET A 205 -7.13 -20.49 -1.67
CA MET A 205 -6.64 -19.10 -1.74
C MET A 205 -7.40 -18.23 -0.74
N HIS A 206 -6.67 -17.55 0.13
CA HIS A 206 -7.24 -16.66 1.14
C HIS A 206 -7.20 -15.20 0.68
N ALA A 207 -6.07 -14.51 0.84
CA ALA A 207 -5.92 -13.14 0.38
C ALA A 207 -5.60 -13.07 -1.12
N LEU A 208 -6.12 -12.04 -1.78
CA LEU A 208 -5.74 -11.57 -3.11
C LEU A 208 -5.51 -10.07 -2.98
N TYR A 209 -4.30 -9.63 -3.26
CA TYR A 209 -3.86 -8.29 -2.93
C TYR A 209 -2.88 -7.74 -3.97
N SER A 210 -3.03 -6.48 -4.33
CA SER A 210 -2.06 -5.77 -5.16
C SER A 210 -1.54 -4.52 -4.43
N PRO A 211 -0.26 -4.45 -4.09
CA PRO A 211 0.29 -3.25 -3.47
C PRO A 211 0.31 -2.03 -4.38
N THR A 212 0.17 -2.23 -5.70
CA THR A 212 0.28 -1.17 -6.70
C THR A 212 -1.05 -0.76 -7.33
N HIS A 213 -2.03 -1.66 -7.44
CA HIS A 213 -3.25 -1.44 -8.20
C HIS A 213 -4.54 -1.86 -7.45
N GLN A 214 -4.48 -2.11 -6.14
CA GLN A 214 -5.61 -2.67 -5.37
C GLN A 214 -6.93 -1.92 -5.59
N ASP A 215 -6.89 -0.59 -5.58
CA ASP A 215 -8.07 0.27 -5.67
C ASP A 215 -8.70 0.30 -7.08
N ARG A 216 -8.02 -0.30 -8.07
CA ARG A 216 -8.44 -0.37 -9.48
C ARG A 216 -8.64 -1.80 -9.97
N LEU A 217 -8.53 -2.78 -9.07
CA LEU A 217 -8.71 -4.18 -9.43
C LEU A 217 -10.17 -4.58 -9.42
N PHE A 218 -10.57 -5.31 -10.43
CA PHE A 218 -11.75 -6.15 -10.39
C PHE A 218 -11.34 -7.58 -10.01
N ILE A 219 -11.90 -8.12 -8.93
CA ILE A 219 -11.62 -9.48 -8.45
C ILE A 219 -12.91 -10.29 -8.44
N GLU A 220 -12.93 -11.36 -9.23
CA GLU A 220 -14.02 -12.35 -9.25
C GLU A 220 -13.49 -13.68 -8.71
N ARG A 221 -14.11 -14.21 -7.65
CA ARG A 221 -13.78 -15.52 -7.08
C ARG A 221 -14.85 -16.55 -7.44
N ASP A 222 -14.39 -17.75 -7.75
CA ASP A 222 -15.21 -18.94 -7.97
C ASP A 222 -14.78 -19.98 -6.91
N GLY A 223 -15.28 -19.82 -5.69
CA GLY A 223 -14.83 -20.52 -4.49
C GLY A 223 -13.40 -20.18 -4.07
N ASP A 224 -12.80 -21.07 -3.30
CA ASP A 224 -11.46 -20.89 -2.75
C ASP A 224 -10.31 -21.26 -3.70
N TYR A 225 -10.61 -21.87 -4.84
CA TYR A 225 -9.60 -22.50 -5.72
C TYR A 225 -9.41 -21.80 -7.07
N ARG A 226 -10.25 -20.82 -7.39
CA ARG A 226 -10.17 -20.07 -8.63
C ARG A 226 -10.53 -18.60 -8.43
N ALA A 227 -9.72 -17.72 -9.02
CA ALA A 227 -10.00 -16.30 -9.08
C ALA A 227 -9.63 -15.72 -10.44
N VAL A 228 -10.31 -14.66 -10.84
CA VAL A 228 -9.94 -13.80 -11.97
C VAL A 228 -9.75 -12.40 -11.45
N VAL A 229 -8.57 -11.84 -11.74
CA VAL A 229 -8.19 -10.47 -11.39
C VAL A 229 -8.06 -9.69 -12.68
N GLY A 230 -8.69 -8.55 -12.78
CA GLY A 230 -8.66 -7.66 -13.94
C GLY A 230 -8.25 -6.24 -13.54
N TYR A 231 -7.44 -5.62 -14.39
CA TYR A 231 -7.11 -4.20 -14.38
C TYR A 231 -7.25 -3.67 -15.80
N GLU A 232 -7.91 -2.52 -15.96
CA GLU A 232 -8.10 -1.87 -17.26
C GLU A 232 -8.11 -0.36 -17.08
N GLU A 233 -7.33 0.35 -17.90
CA GLU A 233 -7.24 1.81 -17.86
C GLU A 233 -7.05 2.38 -19.27
N TYR A 234 -7.54 3.60 -19.51
CA TYR A 234 -7.52 4.28 -20.79
C TYR A 234 -6.79 5.62 -20.67
N ASP A 235 -6.13 6.04 -21.77
CA ASP A 235 -5.39 7.30 -21.88
C ASP A 235 -4.36 7.48 -20.76
N VAL A 236 -3.62 6.42 -20.42
CA VAL A 236 -2.71 6.33 -19.28
C VAL A 236 -1.26 6.11 -19.71
N LEU A 237 -0.33 6.66 -18.94
CA LEU A 237 1.08 6.27 -18.91
C LEU A 237 1.31 5.45 -17.63
N PRO A 238 1.38 4.13 -17.70
CA PRO A 238 1.64 3.31 -16.53
C PRO A 238 3.01 3.67 -15.93
N ASP A 239 3.02 3.97 -14.64
CA ASP A 239 4.20 4.40 -13.88
C ASP A 239 4.64 3.37 -12.83
N GLN A 240 3.87 2.31 -12.67
CA GLN A 240 4.12 1.21 -11.72
C GLN A 240 3.94 -0.15 -12.42
N ASP A 241 4.68 -1.15 -11.92
CA ASP A 241 4.47 -2.53 -12.33
C ASP A 241 3.19 -3.09 -11.74
N PHE A 242 2.55 -4.00 -12.46
CA PHE A 242 1.42 -4.74 -11.92
C PHE A 242 1.94 -5.85 -10.99
N ASP A 243 1.66 -5.73 -9.71
CA ASP A 243 2.09 -6.64 -8.65
C ASP A 243 0.87 -7.30 -8.01
N LEU A 244 0.77 -8.61 -8.12
CA LEU A 244 -0.31 -9.40 -7.54
C LEU A 244 0.25 -10.39 -6.54
N ILE A 245 -0.23 -10.30 -5.31
CA ILE A 245 0.09 -11.22 -4.22
C ILE A 245 -1.16 -12.02 -3.90
N TYR A 246 -1.04 -13.34 -3.81
CA TYR A 246 -2.09 -14.16 -3.25
C TYR A 246 -1.54 -15.17 -2.26
N THR A 247 -2.37 -15.55 -1.29
CA THR A 247 -1.96 -16.46 -0.22
C THR A 247 -2.71 -17.78 -0.34
N VAL A 248 -2.04 -18.86 -0.04
CA VAL A 248 -2.60 -20.21 -0.03
C VAL A 248 -2.35 -20.87 1.32
N SER A 249 -3.37 -21.52 1.88
CA SER A 249 -3.28 -22.22 3.16
C SER A 249 -4.26 -23.37 3.22
N HIS A 250 -4.05 -24.30 4.18
CA HIS A 250 -4.98 -25.36 4.53
C HIS A 250 -5.74 -25.06 5.83
N GLU A 251 -5.43 -23.94 6.50
CA GLU A 251 -6.10 -23.48 7.71
C GLU A 251 -7.36 -22.69 7.34
N ASP A 252 -8.34 -22.62 8.23
CA ASP A 252 -9.60 -21.87 8.00
C ASP A 252 -9.38 -20.36 7.90
N VAL A 253 -8.32 -19.83 8.55
CA VAL A 253 -7.86 -18.46 8.44
C VAL A 253 -6.41 -18.46 7.98
N GLY A 254 -6.10 -17.76 6.90
CA GLY A 254 -4.73 -17.56 6.40
C GLY A 254 -4.09 -16.32 7.02
N LEU A 255 -2.80 -16.40 7.38
CA LEU A 255 -2.03 -15.25 7.87
C LEU A 255 -0.66 -15.25 7.20
N ASN A 256 -0.29 -14.11 6.58
CA ASN A 256 1.00 -13.93 5.92
C ASN A 256 1.64 -12.61 6.30
N LEU A 257 2.95 -12.62 6.52
CA LEU A 257 3.76 -11.47 6.95
C LEU A 257 4.75 -11.06 5.87
N LEU A 258 4.68 -9.80 5.46
CA LEU A 258 5.70 -9.11 4.67
C LEU A 258 6.41 -8.08 5.56
N THR A 259 7.69 -7.83 5.32
CA THR A 259 8.46 -6.88 6.14
C THR A 259 9.46 -6.08 5.30
N TYR A 260 9.75 -4.87 5.76
CA TYR A 260 10.81 -4.02 5.21
C TYR A 260 11.59 -3.35 6.33
N LYS A 261 12.91 -3.29 6.24
CA LYS A 261 13.76 -2.59 7.22
C LYS A 261 15.00 -2.01 6.59
N GLU A 262 15.23 -0.73 6.83
CA GLU A 262 16.51 -0.08 6.53
C GLU A 262 17.52 -0.30 7.65
N PRO A 263 18.82 -0.42 7.34
CA PRO A 263 19.84 -0.60 8.36
C PRO A 263 19.89 0.58 9.33
N GLY A 264 19.67 0.29 10.62
CA GLY A 264 19.71 1.29 11.69
C GLY A 264 18.40 2.00 11.99
N GLU A 265 17.34 1.71 11.24
CA GLU A 265 15.99 2.22 11.50
C GLU A 265 15.06 1.12 12.03
N ASP A 266 13.90 1.53 12.57
CA ASP A 266 12.81 0.61 12.88
C ASP A 266 12.18 0.10 11.59
N GLY A 267 11.79 -1.18 11.58
CA GLY A 267 11.21 -1.81 10.40
C GLY A 267 9.72 -1.50 10.23
N PHE A 268 9.21 -1.89 9.07
CA PHE A 268 7.79 -1.84 8.71
C PHE A 268 7.31 -3.23 8.36
N PHE A 269 6.07 -3.55 8.69
CA PHE A 269 5.46 -4.81 8.31
C PHE A 269 4.08 -4.60 7.70
N LEU A 270 3.69 -5.57 6.90
CA LEU A 270 2.35 -5.76 6.40
C LEU A 270 1.92 -7.18 6.72
N LEU A 271 0.80 -7.31 7.41
CA LEU A 271 0.18 -8.58 7.76
C LEU A 271 -1.12 -8.72 6.98
N MET A 272 -1.25 -9.79 6.21
CA MET A 272 -2.48 -10.15 5.52
C MET A 272 -3.16 -11.26 6.31
N VAL A 273 -4.40 -11.03 6.71
CA VAL A 273 -5.25 -12.03 7.40
C VAL A 273 -6.54 -12.18 6.60
N ALA A 274 -6.86 -13.37 6.18
CA ALA A 274 -8.09 -13.64 5.45
C ALA A 274 -8.63 -15.03 5.77
N PRO A 275 -9.94 -15.15 6.07
CA PRO A 275 -10.60 -16.45 6.18
C PRO A 275 -10.83 -17.09 4.80
N THR A 276 -11.19 -18.37 4.77
CA THR A 276 -11.74 -19.00 3.57
C THR A 276 -13.06 -18.34 3.16
N VAL A 277 -13.35 -18.35 1.86
CA VAL A 277 -14.63 -17.80 1.35
C VAL A 277 -15.79 -18.74 1.71
N GLU A 278 -15.56 -20.06 1.62
CA GLU A 278 -16.53 -21.07 2.02
C GLU A 278 -16.36 -21.38 3.51
N VAL A 279 -17.26 -20.88 4.34
CA VAL A 279 -17.27 -21.14 5.80
C VAL A 279 -18.30 -22.21 6.14
N ASP A 280 -17.89 -23.22 6.90
CA ASP A 280 -18.76 -24.29 7.37
C ASP A 280 -19.76 -23.82 8.47
N ARG A 281 -19.47 -22.71 9.11
CA ARG A 281 -20.25 -22.18 10.24
C ARG A 281 -20.33 -20.66 10.20
N VAL A 282 -21.55 -20.15 10.23
CA VAL A 282 -21.85 -18.71 10.31
C VAL A 282 -22.16 -18.35 11.76
N ILE A 283 -21.58 -17.25 12.25
CA ILE A 283 -21.87 -16.73 13.60
C ILE A 283 -23.25 -16.05 13.57
N PRO A 284 -24.25 -16.54 14.36
CA PRO A 284 -25.55 -15.88 14.44
C PRO A 284 -25.42 -14.51 15.11
N ARG A 285 -26.06 -13.50 14.55
CA ARG A 285 -26.00 -12.11 15.03
C ARG A 285 -27.36 -11.45 15.07
N ASP A 286 -27.39 -10.25 15.66
CA ASP A 286 -28.53 -9.36 15.67
C ASP A 286 -28.28 -8.19 14.73
N VAL A 287 -29.26 -7.86 13.88
CA VAL A 287 -29.16 -6.77 12.91
C VAL A 287 -30.25 -5.73 13.18
N LEU A 288 -29.86 -4.56 13.60
CA LEU A 288 -30.75 -3.42 13.86
C LEU A 288 -30.61 -2.40 12.74
N LEU A 289 -31.70 -2.20 12.01
CA LEU A 289 -31.76 -1.24 10.91
C LEU A 289 -32.46 0.04 11.40
N VAL A 290 -31.73 1.15 11.45
CA VAL A 290 -32.20 2.43 11.98
C VAL A 290 -32.26 3.43 10.82
N LEU A 291 -33.48 3.77 10.38
CA LEU A 291 -33.70 4.59 9.20
C LEU A 291 -34.28 5.96 9.57
N ASP A 292 -33.62 7.01 9.14
CA ASP A 292 -34.19 8.38 9.13
C ASP A 292 -35.37 8.47 8.17
N THR A 293 -36.51 8.92 8.67
CA THR A 293 -37.69 9.21 7.90
C THR A 293 -38.13 10.67 8.11
N SER A 294 -37.18 11.56 8.34
CA SER A 294 -37.40 13.01 8.40
C SER A 294 -37.84 13.57 7.05
N GLY A 295 -38.34 14.80 7.02
CA GLY A 295 -38.86 15.41 5.81
C GLY A 295 -37.82 15.63 4.72
N SER A 296 -36.51 15.70 5.03
CA SER A 296 -35.40 15.82 4.08
C SER A 296 -35.16 14.55 3.27
N MET A 297 -35.58 13.39 3.79
CA MET A 297 -35.52 12.12 3.09
C MET A 297 -36.58 11.94 1.99
N ASP A 298 -37.54 12.86 1.86
CA ASP A 298 -38.66 12.71 0.90
C ASP A 298 -38.16 12.59 -0.55
N GLY A 299 -38.86 11.77 -1.33
CA GLY A 299 -38.56 11.55 -2.75
C GLY A 299 -37.64 10.35 -3.01
N GLU A 300 -36.54 10.56 -3.70
CA GLU A 300 -35.66 9.50 -4.15
C GLU A 300 -34.87 8.86 -3.01
N LYS A 301 -34.42 9.65 -2.03
CA LYS A 301 -33.65 9.19 -0.88
C LYS A 301 -34.37 8.09 -0.07
N ILE A 302 -35.65 8.37 0.31
CA ILE A 302 -36.40 7.38 1.09
C ILE A 302 -36.72 6.12 0.27
N ALA A 303 -36.89 6.24 -1.06
CA ALA A 303 -37.10 5.08 -1.92
C ALA A 303 -35.86 4.19 -1.98
N GLN A 304 -34.69 4.76 -2.24
CA GLN A 304 -33.42 4.04 -2.28
C GLN A 304 -33.04 3.47 -0.90
N ALA A 305 -33.27 4.21 0.19
CA ALA A 305 -33.04 3.71 1.55
C ALA A 305 -33.93 2.50 1.89
N LYS A 306 -35.19 2.47 1.43
CA LYS A 306 -36.07 1.30 1.56
C LYS A 306 -35.55 0.11 0.76
N ASP A 307 -35.05 0.33 -0.45
CA ASP A 307 -34.46 -0.72 -1.28
C ASP A 307 -33.21 -1.28 -0.62
N ALA A 308 -32.36 -0.43 -0.02
CA ALA A 308 -31.22 -0.83 0.78
C ALA A 308 -31.60 -1.70 1.98
N LEU A 309 -32.60 -1.26 2.77
CA LEU A 309 -33.07 -2.06 3.91
C LEU A 309 -33.70 -3.38 3.46
N ALA A 310 -34.43 -3.38 2.35
CA ALA A 310 -35.00 -4.60 1.78
C ALA A 310 -33.91 -5.61 1.36
N TYR A 311 -32.81 -5.10 0.78
CA TYR A 311 -31.65 -5.94 0.46
C TYR A 311 -31.04 -6.59 1.71
N VAL A 312 -30.77 -5.79 2.73
CA VAL A 312 -30.21 -6.31 4.00
C VAL A 312 -31.11 -7.39 4.61
N LEU A 313 -32.42 -7.13 4.67
CA LEU A 313 -33.42 -8.06 5.21
C LEU A 313 -33.52 -9.37 4.41
N ASP A 314 -33.35 -9.30 3.07
CA ASP A 314 -33.42 -10.49 2.21
C ASP A 314 -32.11 -11.32 2.24
N HIS A 315 -31.02 -10.74 2.76
CA HIS A 315 -29.69 -11.36 2.88
C HIS A 315 -29.28 -11.68 4.31
N LEU A 316 -30.22 -11.68 5.27
CA LEU A 316 -29.96 -12.18 6.62
C LEU A 316 -29.71 -13.68 6.61
N ASN A 317 -28.81 -14.16 7.46
CA ASN A 317 -28.60 -15.59 7.66
C ASN A 317 -29.81 -16.21 8.42
N ASP A 318 -30.05 -17.49 8.24
CA ASP A 318 -31.24 -18.17 8.82
C ASP A 318 -31.34 -18.04 10.35
N GLU A 319 -30.20 -17.96 11.05
CA GLU A 319 -30.11 -17.84 12.51
C GLU A 319 -30.03 -16.40 13.03
N ASP A 320 -29.99 -15.40 12.14
CA ASP A 320 -29.95 -13.99 12.50
C ASP A 320 -31.31 -13.55 13.05
N ARG A 321 -31.26 -12.55 13.95
CA ARG A 321 -32.45 -11.82 14.42
C ARG A 321 -32.31 -10.36 13.96
N PHE A 322 -33.42 -9.71 13.75
CA PHE A 322 -33.42 -8.33 13.29
C PHE A 322 -34.56 -7.50 13.89
N ASN A 323 -34.44 -6.18 13.83
CA ASN A 323 -35.55 -5.25 13.91
C ASN A 323 -35.31 -4.03 13.01
N VAL A 324 -36.37 -3.31 12.68
CA VAL A 324 -36.32 -2.05 11.93
C VAL A 324 -36.91 -0.94 12.78
N ILE A 325 -36.17 0.16 12.93
CA ILE A 325 -36.55 1.37 13.66
C ILE A 325 -36.54 2.52 12.66
N ALA A 326 -37.70 3.05 12.32
CA ALA A 326 -37.82 4.27 11.57
C ALA A 326 -37.99 5.44 12.53
N PHE A 327 -37.22 6.50 12.33
CA PHE A 327 -37.26 7.66 13.23
C PHE A 327 -37.42 8.97 12.46
N SER A 328 -38.09 9.90 13.12
CA SER A 328 -38.18 11.30 12.73
C SER A 328 -38.35 12.13 14.02
N THR A 329 -39.35 12.99 14.18
CA THR A 329 -39.77 13.57 15.46
C THR A 329 -40.21 12.48 16.46
N GLY A 330 -40.67 11.32 15.95
CA GLY A 330 -41.08 10.14 16.72
C GLY A 330 -40.43 8.88 16.21
N LEU A 331 -40.71 7.75 16.91
CA LEU A 331 -40.21 6.42 16.52
C LEU A 331 -41.35 5.53 16.04
N GLN A 332 -41.08 4.77 14.99
CA GLN A 332 -41.91 3.65 14.53
C GLN A 332 -41.02 2.41 14.49
N GLN A 333 -41.47 1.32 15.10
CA GLN A 333 -40.70 0.06 15.12
C GLN A 333 -41.51 -1.02 14.41
N TYR A 334 -40.83 -1.87 13.64
CA TYR A 334 -41.47 -3.04 13.05
C TYR A 334 -42.02 -3.98 14.15
N ALA A 335 -41.22 -4.21 15.17
CA ALA A 335 -41.64 -5.00 16.34
C ALA A 335 -41.09 -4.39 17.64
N ARG A 336 -41.61 -4.83 18.81
CA ARG A 336 -41.16 -4.37 20.13
C ARG A 336 -39.79 -4.92 20.55
N GLY A 337 -39.19 -5.78 19.73
CA GLY A 337 -37.88 -6.40 19.99
C GLY A 337 -37.50 -7.25 18.77
N LEU A 338 -36.35 -7.86 18.85
CA LEU A 338 -35.74 -8.63 17.77
C LEU A 338 -36.64 -9.76 17.25
N ARG A 339 -36.66 -9.95 15.95
CA ARG A 339 -37.44 -10.96 15.21
C ARG A 339 -36.52 -11.90 14.46
N PRO A 340 -36.86 -13.18 14.26
CA PRO A 340 -36.05 -14.10 13.49
C PRO A 340 -36.05 -13.71 11.99
N ALA A 341 -34.95 -14.00 11.29
CA ALA A 341 -34.76 -13.73 9.86
C ALA A 341 -35.92 -14.25 8.99
N SER A 342 -36.60 -15.33 9.41
CA SER A 342 -37.76 -15.87 8.70
C SER A 342 -38.94 -14.89 8.55
N GLU A 343 -39.00 -13.80 9.33
CA GLU A 343 -40.00 -12.75 9.25
C GLU A 343 -39.57 -11.57 8.32
N ALA A 344 -38.36 -11.61 7.73
CA ALA A 344 -37.83 -10.54 6.91
C ALA A 344 -38.74 -10.05 5.78
N ARG A 345 -39.43 -10.98 5.08
CA ARG A 345 -40.39 -10.62 4.02
C ARG A 345 -41.60 -9.84 4.52
N GLU A 346 -41.95 -9.98 5.79
CA GLU A 346 -43.04 -9.22 6.39
C GLU A 346 -42.52 -7.82 6.77
N ALA A 347 -41.31 -7.74 7.26
CA ALA A 347 -40.67 -6.49 7.55
C ALA A 347 -40.42 -5.63 6.29
N ILE A 348 -40.00 -6.22 5.16
CA ILE A 348 -39.88 -5.51 3.87
C ILE A 348 -41.19 -4.81 3.50
N ARG A 349 -42.31 -5.51 3.62
CA ARG A 349 -43.63 -4.90 3.33
C ARG A 349 -44.00 -3.75 4.29
N TRP A 350 -43.51 -3.84 5.53
CA TRP A 350 -43.69 -2.76 6.49
C TRP A 350 -42.77 -1.57 6.15
N VAL A 351 -41.54 -1.81 5.76
CA VAL A 351 -40.57 -0.79 5.27
C VAL A 351 -41.13 -0.05 4.05
N ASP A 352 -41.70 -0.77 3.10
CA ASP A 352 -42.37 -0.16 1.90
C ASP A 352 -43.43 0.87 2.28
N GLY A 353 -44.09 0.69 3.42
CA GLY A 353 -45.15 1.59 3.91
C GLY A 353 -44.68 2.82 4.66
N LEU A 354 -43.37 2.98 4.89
CA LEU A 354 -42.80 4.15 5.61
C LEU A 354 -42.95 5.42 4.74
N GLU A 355 -43.19 6.55 5.38
CA GLU A 355 -43.29 7.87 4.74
C GLU A 355 -42.31 8.86 5.42
N ALA A 356 -41.66 9.70 4.62
CA ALA A 356 -40.75 10.72 5.12
C ALA A 356 -41.53 11.94 5.62
N ILE A 357 -41.44 12.23 6.94
CA ILE A 357 -42.13 13.36 7.54
C ILE A 357 -41.57 13.69 8.95
N GLY A 358 -41.47 14.95 9.27
CA GLY A 358 -41.07 15.44 10.62
C GLY A 358 -39.63 15.93 10.70
N GLY A 359 -39.13 16.09 11.91
CA GLY A 359 -37.74 16.45 12.24
C GLY A 359 -36.89 15.20 12.46
N THR A 360 -35.68 15.31 13.08
CA THR A 360 -34.66 14.26 13.16
C THR A 360 -34.20 14.10 14.62
N ASP A 361 -34.69 13.09 15.35
CA ASP A 361 -34.31 12.77 16.75
C ASP A 361 -33.32 11.59 16.78
N ILE A 362 -32.05 11.87 16.42
CA ILE A 362 -30.96 10.89 16.35
C ILE A 362 -30.72 10.23 17.71
N ASN A 363 -30.64 11.02 18.78
CA ASN A 363 -30.35 10.51 20.12
C ASN A 363 -31.34 9.43 20.54
N ARG A 364 -32.61 9.67 20.35
CA ARG A 364 -33.66 8.74 20.74
C ARG A 364 -33.63 7.48 19.88
N ALA A 365 -33.36 7.60 18.59
CA ALA A 365 -33.29 6.48 17.67
C ALA A 365 -32.17 5.51 18.06
N LEU A 366 -30.97 6.03 18.33
CA LEU A 366 -29.82 5.22 18.72
C LEU A 366 -30.03 4.56 20.08
N LEU A 367 -30.54 5.29 21.09
CA LEU A 367 -30.81 4.70 22.41
C LEU A 367 -31.87 3.61 22.35
N GLU A 368 -32.91 3.76 21.51
CA GLU A 368 -33.93 2.72 21.31
C GLU A 368 -33.39 1.47 20.62
N ALA A 369 -32.44 1.64 19.70
CA ALA A 369 -31.72 0.52 19.09
C ALA A 369 -30.87 -0.21 20.13
N LEU A 370 -30.12 0.53 20.95
CA LEU A 370 -29.25 0.00 21.98
C LEU A 370 -30.02 -0.72 23.10
N ASP A 371 -31.24 -0.28 23.43
CA ASP A 371 -32.13 -0.96 24.41
C ASP A 371 -32.56 -2.37 23.98
N GLN A 372 -32.42 -2.71 22.70
CA GLN A 372 -32.76 -4.01 22.13
C GLN A 372 -31.58 -4.96 22.00
N VAL A 373 -30.36 -4.50 22.32
CA VAL A 373 -29.14 -5.31 22.17
C VAL A 373 -29.13 -6.44 23.20
N ASP A 374 -28.78 -7.64 22.71
CA ASP A 374 -28.52 -8.81 23.56
C ASP A 374 -26.99 -8.95 23.72
N GLU A 375 -26.49 -8.77 24.94
CA GLU A 375 -25.07 -8.80 25.25
C GLU A 375 -24.38 -10.17 24.92
N GLU A 376 -25.17 -11.23 24.75
CA GLU A 376 -24.66 -12.56 24.45
C GLU A 376 -24.47 -12.80 22.93
N ARG A 377 -24.88 -11.85 22.05
CA ARG A 377 -24.81 -11.99 20.58
C ARG A 377 -24.18 -10.74 19.93
N PRO A 378 -23.29 -10.93 18.95
CA PRO A 378 -22.80 -9.80 18.15
C PRO A 378 -23.96 -9.01 17.55
N THR A 379 -23.94 -7.69 17.68
CA THR A 379 -25.00 -6.82 17.18
C THR A 379 -24.45 -5.83 16.17
N VAL A 380 -25.04 -5.82 14.98
CA VAL A 380 -24.76 -4.86 13.90
C VAL A 380 -25.88 -3.84 13.85
N ILE A 381 -25.54 -2.57 13.97
CA ILE A 381 -26.47 -1.45 13.79
C ILE A 381 -26.12 -0.72 12.50
N ILE A 382 -27.03 -0.74 11.50
CA ILE A 382 -26.93 0.06 10.28
C ILE A 382 -27.81 1.29 10.48
N PHE A 383 -27.19 2.47 10.53
CA PHE A 383 -27.84 3.74 10.83
C PHE A 383 -27.78 4.67 9.61
N LEU A 384 -28.93 4.98 9.00
CA LEU A 384 -29.03 5.87 7.83
C LEU A 384 -29.68 7.18 8.23
N THR A 385 -29.04 8.31 7.93
CA THR A 385 -29.57 9.67 8.14
C THR A 385 -29.05 10.63 7.06
N ASP A 386 -29.87 11.62 6.69
CA ASP A 386 -29.50 12.66 5.72
C ASP A 386 -29.42 14.06 6.34
N GLY A 387 -29.40 14.14 7.65
CA GLY A 387 -29.48 15.43 8.29
C GLY A 387 -28.85 15.56 9.66
N LEU A 388 -28.97 16.77 10.21
CA LEU A 388 -28.55 17.11 11.55
C LEU A 388 -29.66 16.76 12.56
N PRO A 389 -29.32 16.52 13.84
CA PRO A 389 -30.32 16.37 14.88
C PRO A 389 -31.08 17.70 15.05
N THR A 390 -32.41 17.69 14.83
CA THR A 390 -33.27 18.85 14.91
C THR A 390 -34.34 18.74 16.02
N GLU A 391 -34.46 17.56 16.59
CA GLU A 391 -35.43 17.24 17.65
C GLU A 391 -34.74 16.49 18.81
N GLY A 392 -35.32 16.52 19.99
CA GLY A 392 -34.80 15.85 21.18
C GLY A 392 -33.49 16.44 21.68
N VAL A 393 -32.47 15.62 21.87
CA VAL A 393 -31.11 16.07 22.18
C VAL A 393 -30.41 16.41 20.86
N THR A 394 -30.04 17.66 20.69
CA THR A 394 -29.41 18.18 19.46
C THR A 394 -27.92 18.46 19.62
N GLU A 395 -27.42 18.50 20.86
CA GLU A 395 -26.00 18.71 21.15
C GLU A 395 -25.21 17.44 20.83
N ILE A 396 -24.29 17.53 19.86
CA ILE A 396 -23.52 16.39 19.36
C ILE A 396 -22.76 15.66 20.49
N GLU A 397 -22.04 16.38 21.31
CA GLU A 397 -21.28 15.83 22.45
C GLU A 397 -22.20 15.06 23.43
N GLN A 398 -23.43 15.52 23.63
CA GLN A 398 -24.38 14.85 24.51
C GLN A 398 -24.92 13.55 23.85
N ILE A 399 -25.16 13.55 22.54
CA ILE A 399 -25.58 12.35 21.81
C ILE A 399 -24.47 11.28 21.91
N LEU A 400 -23.24 11.66 21.61
CA LEU A 400 -22.08 10.78 21.71
C LEU A 400 -21.90 10.18 23.10
N ALA A 401 -21.96 11.03 24.15
CA ALA A 401 -21.85 10.57 25.54
C ALA A 401 -23.00 9.62 25.94
N ASN A 402 -24.22 9.85 25.45
CA ASN A 402 -25.36 8.99 25.75
C ASN A 402 -25.20 7.61 25.09
N VAL A 403 -24.71 7.57 23.84
CA VAL A 403 -24.46 6.31 23.12
C VAL A 403 -23.30 5.55 23.79
N GLU A 404 -22.18 6.20 24.07
CA GLU A 404 -21.02 5.60 24.74
C GLU A 404 -21.39 4.98 26.12
N ALA A 405 -22.23 5.69 26.88
CA ALA A 405 -22.66 5.22 28.19
C ALA A 405 -23.63 4.03 28.12
N THR A 406 -24.30 3.81 27.00
CA THR A 406 -25.40 2.83 26.85
C THR A 406 -24.97 1.61 26.05
N ALA A 407 -24.08 1.78 25.05
CA ALA A 407 -23.70 0.72 24.12
C ALA A 407 -22.84 -0.36 24.81
N PRO A 408 -23.23 -1.65 24.75
CA PRO A 408 -22.37 -2.75 25.18
C PRO A 408 -21.25 -3.02 24.16
N GLY A 409 -20.19 -3.70 24.57
CA GLY A 409 -18.98 -3.92 23.77
C GLY A 409 -19.16 -4.78 22.52
N ASN A 410 -20.26 -5.56 22.46
CA ASN A 410 -20.61 -6.44 21.34
C ASN A 410 -21.35 -5.73 20.19
N VAL A 411 -21.52 -4.38 20.25
CA VAL A 411 -22.15 -3.57 19.21
C VAL A 411 -21.12 -3.10 18.17
N ARG A 412 -21.50 -3.21 16.90
CA ARG A 412 -20.83 -2.58 15.75
C ARG A 412 -21.81 -1.62 15.10
N LEU A 413 -21.49 -0.32 15.05
CA LEU A 413 -22.38 0.68 14.51
C LEU A 413 -21.82 1.24 13.21
N PHE A 414 -22.60 1.14 12.13
CA PHE A 414 -22.24 1.58 10.78
C PHE A 414 -23.17 2.71 10.34
N PRO A 415 -22.77 3.98 10.55
CA PRO A 415 -23.53 5.13 10.10
C PRO A 415 -23.38 5.33 8.60
N PHE A 416 -24.47 5.65 7.91
CA PHE A 416 -24.48 6.12 6.53
C PHE A 416 -25.03 7.54 6.49
N GLY A 417 -24.18 8.49 6.12
CA GLY A 417 -24.54 9.88 5.87
C GLY A 417 -25.00 10.06 4.42
N VAL A 418 -26.25 10.45 4.23
CA VAL A 418 -26.87 10.57 2.90
C VAL A 418 -26.90 12.03 2.44
N GLY A 419 -26.15 12.36 1.41
CA GLY A 419 -26.00 13.72 0.90
C GLY A 419 -25.01 14.56 1.72
N ASP A 420 -25.07 15.88 1.54
CA ASP A 420 -24.06 16.81 2.04
C ASP A 420 -24.40 17.44 3.40
N ASP A 421 -25.66 17.33 3.87
CA ASP A 421 -26.15 18.06 5.05
C ASP A 421 -25.96 17.29 6.39
N VAL A 422 -25.11 16.26 6.41
CA VAL A 422 -24.84 15.44 7.59
C VAL A 422 -23.68 16.00 8.43
N ASN A 423 -23.65 15.67 9.71
CA ASN A 423 -22.53 15.99 10.58
C ASN A 423 -21.49 14.87 10.58
N THR A 424 -20.40 15.08 9.84
CA THR A 424 -19.35 14.09 9.68
C THR A 424 -18.65 13.73 10.97
N VAL A 425 -18.48 14.68 11.90
CA VAL A 425 -17.86 14.44 13.22
C VAL A 425 -18.77 13.54 14.07
N LEU A 426 -20.07 13.74 14.06
CA LEU A 426 -21.01 12.87 14.77
C LEU A 426 -20.93 11.44 14.26
N LEU A 427 -21.05 11.25 12.94
CA LEU A 427 -21.13 9.91 12.33
C LEU A 427 -19.82 9.14 12.52
N ASP A 428 -18.69 9.79 12.27
CA ASP A 428 -17.39 9.11 12.40
C ASP A 428 -17.02 8.82 13.85
N THR A 429 -17.39 9.69 14.79
CA THR A 429 -17.16 9.42 16.23
C THR A 429 -18.05 8.26 16.70
N LEU A 430 -19.32 8.19 16.26
CA LEU A 430 -20.19 7.06 16.56
C LEU A 430 -19.62 5.74 16.05
N ALA A 431 -19.12 5.73 14.80
CA ALA A 431 -18.49 4.56 14.20
C ALA A 431 -17.24 4.14 15.00
N GLU A 432 -16.35 5.09 15.30
CA GLU A 432 -15.10 4.84 16.03
C GLU A 432 -15.36 4.27 17.43
N GLN A 433 -16.26 4.88 18.18
CA GLN A 433 -16.62 4.42 19.54
C GLN A 433 -17.24 3.03 19.56
N GLN A 434 -17.97 2.64 18.49
CA GLN A 434 -18.66 1.36 18.38
C GLN A 434 -18.00 0.39 17.37
N ARG A 435 -16.70 0.56 17.08
CA ARG A 435 -15.88 -0.32 16.22
C ARG A 435 -16.51 -0.61 14.87
N GLY A 436 -17.20 0.37 14.31
CA GLY A 436 -17.80 0.33 12.97
C GLY A 436 -17.01 1.19 11.99
N ALA A 437 -17.63 1.45 10.85
CA ALA A 437 -17.12 2.33 9.80
C ALA A 437 -18.26 3.21 9.28
N THR A 438 -17.94 4.45 8.87
CA THR A 438 -18.92 5.38 8.29
C THR A 438 -18.90 5.29 6.78
N GLY A 439 -20.07 5.22 6.15
CA GLY A 439 -20.25 5.41 4.72
C GLY A 439 -20.84 6.80 4.43
N TYR A 440 -20.35 7.45 3.38
CA TYR A 440 -20.92 8.69 2.87
C TYR A 440 -21.48 8.45 1.47
N VAL A 441 -22.81 8.68 1.29
CA VAL A 441 -23.49 8.52 0.01
C VAL A 441 -23.72 9.90 -0.58
N ARG A 442 -22.98 10.23 -1.62
CA ARG A 442 -23.02 11.55 -2.25
C ARG A 442 -24.34 11.75 -3.02
N PRO A 443 -24.74 13.02 -3.33
CA PRO A 443 -26.03 13.28 -4.01
C PRO A 443 -26.21 12.63 -5.38
N HIS A 444 -25.13 12.18 -6.02
CA HIS A 444 -25.14 11.51 -7.33
C HIS A 444 -24.99 9.99 -7.24
N GLU A 445 -24.79 9.44 -6.05
CA GLU A 445 -24.64 8.03 -5.78
C GLU A 445 -25.96 7.41 -5.32
N ARG A 446 -26.03 6.10 -5.37
CA ARG A 446 -27.23 5.34 -5.00
C ARG A 446 -27.07 4.72 -3.62
N ILE A 447 -27.99 5.08 -2.71
CA ILE A 447 -28.01 4.57 -1.32
C ILE A 447 -28.11 3.04 -1.29
N ASP A 448 -28.96 2.48 -2.16
CA ASP A 448 -29.16 1.03 -2.23
C ASP A 448 -27.91 0.29 -2.73
N GLU A 449 -27.15 0.85 -3.64
CA GLU A 449 -25.88 0.27 -4.12
C GLU A 449 -24.81 0.31 -3.04
N GLU A 450 -24.59 1.46 -2.39
CA GLU A 450 -23.60 1.64 -1.35
C GLU A 450 -23.86 0.76 -0.11
N VAL A 451 -25.07 0.82 0.43
CA VAL A 451 -25.42 0.05 1.63
C VAL A 451 -25.44 -1.45 1.34
N SER A 452 -25.92 -1.89 0.16
CA SER A 452 -25.91 -3.30 -0.22
C SER A 452 -24.50 -3.82 -0.45
N GLY A 453 -23.65 -3.04 -1.12
CA GLY A 453 -22.24 -3.36 -1.33
C GLY A 453 -21.48 -3.50 -0.01
N PHE A 454 -21.71 -2.57 0.91
CA PHE A 454 -21.17 -2.66 2.26
C PHE A 454 -21.68 -3.89 3.02
N TYR A 455 -23.01 -4.10 3.06
CA TYR A 455 -23.59 -5.21 3.81
C TYR A 455 -23.12 -6.57 3.30
N SER A 456 -22.93 -6.72 2.00
CA SER A 456 -22.44 -7.98 1.43
C SER A 456 -21.04 -8.34 1.95
N LYS A 457 -20.19 -7.34 2.25
CA LYS A 457 -18.86 -7.56 2.83
C LYS A 457 -18.91 -7.99 4.28
N ILE A 458 -19.90 -7.54 5.06
CA ILE A 458 -20.02 -7.84 6.49
C ILE A 458 -21.09 -8.90 6.79
N SER A 459 -21.68 -9.54 5.77
CA SER A 459 -22.85 -10.44 5.94
C SER A 459 -22.53 -11.74 6.71
N THR A 460 -21.29 -12.23 6.65
CA THR A 460 -20.90 -13.51 7.23
C THR A 460 -19.67 -13.34 8.11
N PRO A 461 -19.84 -13.02 9.43
CA PRO A 461 -18.72 -12.91 10.35
C PRO A 461 -18.07 -14.28 10.58
N VAL A 462 -16.74 -14.28 10.64
CA VAL A 462 -15.91 -15.47 10.84
C VAL A 462 -15.14 -15.38 12.16
N LEU A 463 -14.61 -14.19 12.50
CA LEU A 463 -13.87 -13.97 13.74
C LEU A 463 -14.11 -12.54 14.21
N ALA A 464 -14.63 -12.39 15.42
CA ALA A 464 -14.89 -11.09 16.03
C ALA A 464 -13.87 -10.78 17.13
N ASP A 465 -13.80 -9.51 17.56
CA ASP A 465 -12.93 -9.05 18.65
C ASP A 465 -11.48 -9.53 18.52
N ILE A 466 -10.89 -9.25 17.36
CA ILE A 466 -9.57 -9.74 16.97
C ILE A 466 -8.47 -9.11 17.80
N GLU A 467 -7.56 -9.96 18.29
CA GLU A 467 -6.31 -9.56 18.92
C GLU A 467 -5.12 -10.25 18.24
N LEU A 468 -3.99 -9.55 18.19
CA LEU A 468 -2.74 -10.05 17.62
C LEU A 468 -1.61 -9.92 18.65
N ASP A 469 -0.91 -11.04 18.90
CA ASP A 469 0.30 -11.08 19.71
C ASP A 469 1.50 -11.51 18.86
N PHE A 470 2.59 -10.75 18.95
CA PHE A 470 3.83 -10.96 18.18
C PHE A 470 4.98 -11.53 19.02
N ASP A 471 4.64 -12.19 20.17
CA ASP A 471 5.58 -12.79 21.12
C ASP A 471 6.62 -11.77 21.59
N HIS A 472 7.89 -11.93 21.19
CA HIS A 472 9.00 -11.08 21.63
C HIS A 472 9.27 -9.87 20.74
N VAL A 473 8.62 -9.73 19.60
CA VAL A 473 8.79 -8.59 18.69
C VAL A 473 7.93 -7.43 19.12
N LEU A 474 8.56 -6.30 19.43
CA LEU A 474 7.84 -5.08 19.75
C LEU A 474 7.25 -4.47 18.47
N VAL A 475 5.93 -4.47 18.41
CA VAL A 475 5.14 -3.88 17.34
C VAL A 475 4.44 -2.62 17.85
N GLU A 476 4.42 -1.57 17.04
CA GLU A 476 3.78 -0.29 17.36
C GLU A 476 3.24 0.38 16.09
N ASP A 477 2.43 1.42 16.25
CA ASP A 477 1.88 2.23 15.15
C ASP A 477 1.19 1.36 14.07
N THR A 478 0.22 0.54 14.50
CA THR A 478 -0.51 -0.37 13.61
C THR A 478 -1.78 0.26 13.05
N TYR A 479 -2.08 0.02 11.77
CA TYR A 479 -3.26 0.53 11.08
C TYR A 479 -3.86 -0.56 10.18
N PRO A 480 -5.22 -0.78 10.19
CA PRO A 480 -6.22 -0.03 10.94
C PRO A 480 -6.14 -0.24 12.47
N TYR A 481 -6.62 0.76 13.21
CA TYR A 481 -6.76 0.69 14.66
C TYR A 481 -8.08 1.35 15.11
N PRO A 482 -8.94 0.67 15.90
CA PRO A 482 -8.84 -0.72 16.35
C PRO A 482 -8.92 -1.72 15.19
N LEU A 483 -8.53 -2.99 15.46
CA LEU A 483 -8.65 -4.04 14.45
C LEU A 483 -10.14 -4.32 14.15
N PRO A 484 -10.54 -4.41 12.88
CA PRO A 484 -11.90 -4.79 12.48
C PRO A 484 -12.14 -6.28 12.65
N ASP A 485 -13.41 -6.70 12.75
CA ASP A 485 -13.79 -8.10 12.70
C ASP A 485 -13.51 -8.69 11.28
N LEU A 486 -13.28 -10.00 11.20
CA LEU A 486 -13.11 -10.72 9.94
C LEU A 486 -14.44 -11.31 9.43
N PHE A 487 -14.68 -11.13 8.14
CA PHE A 487 -15.86 -11.65 7.44
C PHE A 487 -15.44 -12.55 6.29
N ALA A 488 -16.28 -13.53 5.94
CA ALA A 488 -16.03 -14.42 4.83
C ALA A 488 -15.87 -13.64 3.51
N GLY A 489 -14.81 -13.96 2.76
CA GLY A 489 -14.52 -13.27 1.50
C GLY A 489 -13.88 -11.89 1.64
N THR A 490 -13.61 -11.42 2.87
CA THR A 490 -12.85 -10.20 3.12
C THR A 490 -11.43 -10.50 3.59
N GLN A 491 -10.57 -9.49 3.57
CA GLN A 491 -9.21 -9.60 4.07
C GLN A 491 -8.89 -8.40 4.97
N LEU A 492 -8.09 -8.63 6.00
CA LEU A 492 -7.49 -7.60 6.82
C LEU A 492 -6.05 -7.37 6.35
N ILE A 493 -5.78 -6.18 5.87
CA ILE A 493 -4.43 -5.70 5.59
C ILE A 493 -4.00 -4.79 6.74
N LEU A 494 -3.16 -5.32 7.63
CA LEU A 494 -2.62 -4.58 8.76
C LEU A 494 -1.19 -4.14 8.47
N VAL A 495 -0.91 -2.86 8.60
CA VAL A 495 0.45 -2.33 8.51
C VAL A 495 0.91 -1.78 9.86
N GLY A 496 2.21 -1.81 10.12
CA GLY A 496 2.74 -1.29 11.38
C GLY A 496 4.26 -1.21 11.39
N ARG A 497 4.81 -0.81 12.54
CA ARG A 497 6.25 -0.70 12.77
C ARG A 497 6.73 -1.81 13.70
N TYR A 498 8.01 -2.22 13.56
CA TYR A 498 8.65 -3.18 14.46
C TYR A 498 10.10 -2.80 14.76
N ARG A 499 10.57 -3.15 15.96
CA ARG A 499 11.96 -2.85 16.39
C ARG A 499 12.89 -4.04 16.27
N ASP A 500 12.48 -5.18 16.83
CA ASP A 500 13.29 -6.38 16.89
C ASP A 500 13.12 -7.23 15.63
N SER A 501 14.18 -7.93 15.22
CA SER A 501 14.17 -8.79 14.05
C SER A 501 14.41 -10.25 14.42
N GLY A 502 13.88 -11.17 13.66
CA GLY A 502 14.04 -12.61 13.86
C GLY A 502 12.76 -13.39 13.61
N ALA A 503 12.86 -14.71 13.72
CA ALA A 503 11.70 -15.59 13.66
C ALA A 503 10.88 -15.47 14.96
N THR A 504 9.58 -15.37 14.84
CA THR A 504 8.65 -15.23 15.95
C THR A 504 7.38 -16.03 15.71
N LYS A 505 6.57 -16.17 16.74
CA LYS A 505 5.19 -16.65 16.61
C LYS A 505 4.25 -15.45 16.57
N ILE A 506 3.28 -15.53 15.70
CA ILE A 506 2.18 -14.58 15.62
C ILE A 506 0.93 -15.33 16.03
N THR A 507 0.32 -14.91 17.12
CA THR A 507 -0.94 -15.48 17.60
C THR A 507 -2.07 -14.54 17.24
N LEU A 508 -2.97 -15.02 16.39
CA LEU A 508 -4.25 -14.38 16.10
C LEU A 508 -5.30 -15.01 17.02
N SER A 509 -5.97 -14.23 17.81
CA SER A 509 -7.11 -14.66 18.62
C SER A 509 -8.34 -13.83 18.32
N GLY A 510 -9.50 -14.38 18.58
CA GLY A 510 -10.79 -13.73 18.44
C GLY A 510 -11.92 -14.61 18.90
N GLU A 511 -13.13 -14.11 18.82
CA GLU A 511 -14.33 -14.80 19.30
C GLU A 511 -15.15 -15.41 18.14
N VAL A 512 -15.59 -16.66 18.34
CA VAL A 512 -16.54 -17.38 17.48
C VAL A 512 -17.62 -17.97 18.38
N ASP A 513 -18.86 -17.55 18.25
CA ASP A 513 -19.98 -18.00 19.10
C ASP A 513 -19.71 -17.82 20.63
N GLY A 514 -19.01 -16.77 21.02
CA GLY A 514 -18.65 -16.52 22.43
C GLY A 514 -17.56 -17.44 22.98
N GLU A 515 -16.89 -18.22 22.12
CA GLU A 515 -15.71 -19.01 22.47
C GLU A 515 -14.47 -18.41 21.80
N THR A 516 -13.41 -18.20 22.59
CA THR A 516 -12.14 -17.69 22.04
C THR A 516 -11.47 -18.76 21.19
N GLN A 517 -11.11 -18.40 19.97
CA GLN A 517 -10.32 -19.20 19.03
C GLN A 517 -8.91 -18.61 18.94
N GLU A 518 -7.89 -19.47 18.84
CA GLU A 518 -6.51 -19.08 18.70
C GLU A 518 -5.88 -19.78 17.49
N PHE A 519 -5.24 -19.00 16.63
CA PHE A 519 -4.47 -19.46 15.48
C PHE A 519 -3.02 -19.02 15.63
N VAL A 520 -2.06 -19.93 15.51
CA VAL A 520 -0.64 -19.67 15.72
C VAL A 520 0.14 -19.88 14.43
N TYR A 521 0.81 -18.84 13.98
CA TYR A 521 1.61 -18.82 12.76
C TYR A 521 3.08 -18.55 13.07
N GLU A 522 3.96 -18.97 12.18
CA GLU A 522 5.37 -18.63 12.22
C GLU A 522 5.64 -17.48 11.26
N GLY A 523 6.28 -16.41 11.75
CA GLY A 523 6.67 -15.25 10.96
C GLY A 523 8.14 -14.91 11.14
N THR A 524 8.71 -14.15 10.20
CA THR A 524 10.07 -13.66 10.32
C THR A 524 10.14 -12.16 10.04
N PHE A 525 10.48 -11.38 11.04
CA PHE A 525 10.76 -9.96 10.90
C PHE A 525 12.23 -9.79 10.43
N ARG A 526 12.41 -9.20 9.24
CA ARG A 526 13.73 -9.05 8.62
C ARG A 526 14.59 -8.03 9.37
N GLY A 527 15.91 -8.27 9.41
CA GLY A 527 16.91 -7.34 9.97
C GLY A 527 17.32 -6.24 8.99
N SER A 528 17.07 -6.44 7.68
CA SER A 528 17.33 -5.48 6.60
C SER A 528 16.65 -5.92 5.30
N GLY A 529 16.37 -4.96 4.41
CA GLY A 529 15.72 -5.20 3.11
C GLY A 529 14.25 -5.63 3.24
N GLY A 530 13.69 -6.19 2.20
CA GLY A 530 12.31 -6.64 2.10
C GLY A 530 11.49 -5.82 1.11
N ASP A 531 10.20 -5.69 1.35
CA ASP A 531 9.22 -5.11 0.42
C ASP A 531 9.14 -3.60 0.57
N SER A 532 9.77 -2.86 -0.34
CA SER A 532 9.99 -1.41 -0.26
C SER A 532 8.72 -0.55 -0.35
N PHE A 533 7.58 -1.11 -0.74
CA PHE A 533 6.30 -0.41 -0.78
C PHE A 533 5.65 -0.23 0.61
N ILE A 534 5.97 -1.10 1.58
CA ILE A 534 5.32 -1.12 2.91
C ILE A 534 5.48 0.21 3.67
N PRO A 535 6.66 0.86 3.72
CA PRO A 535 6.82 2.13 4.42
C PRO A 535 5.85 3.21 3.97
N ARG A 536 5.62 3.33 2.66
CA ARG A 536 4.72 4.33 2.10
C ARG A 536 3.26 4.01 2.40
N LEU A 537 2.85 2.75 2.26
CA LEU A 537 1.49 2.34 2.60
C LEU A 537 1.18 2.60 4.09
N TRP A 538 2.13 2.27 4.97
CA TRP A 538 2.01 2.59 6.38
C TRP A 538 1.89 4.11 6.62
N ALA A 539 2.71 4.92 5.94
CA ALA A 539 2.67 6.37 6.08
C ALA A 539 1.34 6.95 5.59
N THR A 540 0.80 6.46 4.47
CA THR A 540 -0.51 6.86 3.95
C THR A 540 -1.62 6.62 4.97
N ARG A 541 -1.67 5.42 5.54
CA ARG A 541 -2.67 5.08 6.59
C ARG A 541 -2.48 5.89 7.87
N LYS A 542 -1.23 6.10 8.30
CA LYS A 542 -0.93 6.94 9.47
C LYS A 542 -1.36 8.38 9.25
N ILE A 543 -1.12 8.94 8.08
CA ILE A 543 -1.58 10.29 7.72
C ILE A 543 -3.11 10.34 7.75
N GLY A 544 -3.81 9.41 7.10
CA GLY A 544 -5.27 9.32 7.14
C GLY A 544 -5.81 9.27 8.58
N TYR A 545 -5.19 8.44 9.43
CA TYR A 545 -5.52 8.37 10.86
C TYR A 545 -5.32 9.73 11.56
N LEU A 546 -4.17 10.39 11.37
CA LEU A 546 -3.88 11.67 12.01
C LEU A 546 -4.82 12.78 11.55
N LEU A 547 -5.15 12.83 10.24
CA LEU A 547 -6.12 13.78 9.69
C LEU A 547 -7.50 13.57 10.31
N LYS A 548 -7.96 12.32 10.42
CA LYS A 548 -9.19 11.96 11.10
C LYS A 548 -9.15 12.39 12.58
N GLN A 549 -8.07 12.13 13.31
CA GLN A 549 -7.92 12.54 14.71
C GLN A 549 -7.96 14.07 14.86
N ILE A 550 -7.33 14.83 13.96
CA ILE A 550 -7.40 16.30 13.97
C ILE A 550 -8.85 16.77 13.75
N ARG A 551 -9.58 16.18 12.81
CA ARG A 551 -10.97 16.54 12.53
C ARG A 551 -11.90 16.24 13.71
N LEU A 552 -11.72 15.09 14.37
CA LEU A 552 -12.58 14.66 15.48
C LEU A 552 -12.23 15.35 16.81
N HIS A 553 -10.95 15.62 17.08
CA HIS A 553 -10.46 16.05 18.40
C HIS A 553 -9.75 17.41 18.41
N GLY A 554 -9.68 18.06 17.25
CA GLY A 554 -8.97 19.34 17.06
C GLY A 554 -7.48 19.17 16.82
N GLU A 555 -6.85 20.24 16.38
CA GLU A 555 -5.45 20.29 16.00
C GLU A 555 -4.50 20.12 17.20
N ARG A 556 -3.43 19.36 16.99
CA ARG A 556 -2.28 19.23 17.90
C ARG A 556 -1.01 19.37 17.08
N GLU A 557 -0.08 20.16 17.57
CA GLU A 557 1.20 20.45 16.92
C GLU A 557 1.95 19.15 16.56
N GLU A 558 1.99 18.17 17.46
CA GLU A 558 2.67 16.88 17.24
C GLU A 558 2.05 16.06 16.08
N TRP A 559 0.74 16.19 15.83
CA TRP A 559 0.06 15.51 14.73
C TRP A 559 0.35 16.19 13.39
N ILE A 560 0.36 17.52 13.38
CA ILE A 560 0.69 18.32 12.19
C ILE A 560 2.14 18.04 11.79
N ASP A 561 3.06 18.08 12.76
CA ASP A 561 4.49 17.76 12.56
C ASP A 561 4.67 16.39 11.90
N ALA A 562 3.99 15.37 12.44
CA ALA A 562 4.07 14.02 11.93
C ALA A 562 3.50 13.92 10.49
N ILE A 563 2.40 14.62 10.19
CA ILE A 563 1.82 14.65 8.83
C ILE A 563 2.80 15.28 7.86
N VAL A 564 3.38 16.45 8.18
CA VAL A 564 4.33 17.15 7.30
C VAL A 564 5.58 16.31 7.08
N GLU A 565 6.16 15.73 8.13
CA GLU A 565 7.34 14.88 8.02
C GLU A 565 7.10 13.64 7.13
N LEU A 566 5.98 12.94 7.37
CA LEU A 566 5.62 11.74 6.60
C LEU A 566 5.29 12.10 5.14
N SER A 567 4.59 13.22 4.90
CA SER A 567 4.23 13.68 3.58
C SER A 567 5.49 14.01 2.74
N VAL A 568 6.44 14.74 3.31
CA VAL A 568 7.72 15.04 2.65
C VAL A 568 8.50 13.76 2.37
N ARG A 569 8.64 12.89 3.40
CA ARG A 569 9.45 11.67 3.28
C ARG A 569 8.90 10.69 2.25
N TYR A 570 7.58 10.52 2.17
CA TYR A 570 6.93 9.51 1.34
C TYR A 570 6.18 10.08 0.12
N GLY A 571 6.27 11.38 -0.13
CA GLY A 571 5.64 12.04 -1.28
C GLY A 571 4.12 11.94 -1.27
N ILE A 572 3.49 12.02 -0.08
CA ILE A 572 2.04 11.94 0.08
C ILE A 572 1.51 13.36 0.18
N ILE A 573 0.67 13.75 -0.79
CA ILE A 573 0.04 15.09 -0.77
C ILE A 573 -1.17 15.08 0.16
N THR A 574 -1.25 16.06 1.02
CA THR A 574 -2.33 16.26 1.97
C THR A 574 -2.78 17.72 1.94
N PRO A 575 -3.90 18.08 2.55
CA PRO A 575 -4.26 19.51 2.71
C PRO A 575 -3.18 20.34 3.40
N TYR A 576 -2.32 19.69 4.22
CA TYR A 576 -1.21 20.34 4.94
C TYR A 576 0.09 20.44 4.13
N THR A 577 0.13 19.84 2.95
CA THR A 577 1.38 19.70 2.18
C THR A 577 1.20 19.96 0.69
N SER A 578 0.14 20.69 0.31
CA SER A 578 -0.08 21.12 -1.09
C SER A 578 1.06 21.98 -1.63
N PHE A 579 1.81 22.66 -0.77
CA PHE A 579 3.00 23.46 -1.06
C PHE A 579 4.27 22.62 -1.32
N LEU A 580 4.28 21.31 -1.14
CA LEU A 580 5.41 20.43 -1.54
C LEU A 580 5.82 20.67 -3.01
N ILE A 581 4.91 21.20 -3.82
CA ILE A 581 5.11 21.46 -5.24
C ILE A 581 5.81 22.82 -5.47
N ASP A 582 5.50 23.83 -4.66
CA ASP A 582 5.83 25.23 -4.93
C ASP A 582 7.03 25.76 -4.13
N GLU A 583 7.41 25.13 -3.01
CA GLU A 583 8.46 25.67 -2.13
C GLU A 583 9.83 25.01 -2.36
N ASP A 584 10.83 25.85 -2.67
CA ASP A 584 12.21 25.41 -2.93
C ASP A 584 12.91 24.87 -1.66
N ASP A 585 12.50 25.31 -0.48
CA ASP A 585 13.18 25.05 0.80
C ASP A 585 12.58 23.90 1.64
N ILE A 586 11.58 23.20 1.15
CA ILE A 586 10.86 22.12 1.90
C ILE A 586 11.77 20.97 2.38
N LEU A 587 12.95 20.80 1.75
CA LEU A 587 13.96 19.83 2.19
C LEU A 587 14.71 20.29 3.44
N THR A 588 14.59 21.56 3.83
CA THR A 588 15.21 22.14 5.02
C THR A 588 14.27 22.09 6.23
N GLU A 589 14.82 22.19 7.44
CA GLU A 589 14.02 22.28 8.66
C GLU A 589 13.22 23.60 8.71
N GLU A 590 13.78 24.70 8.19
CA GLU A 590 13.18 26.02 8.12
C GLU A 590 11.98 26.06 7.16
N GLY A 591 12.09 25.50 5.95
CA GLY A 591 10.97 25.43 5.01
C GLY A 591 9.82 24.57 5.52
N ARG A 592 10.10 23.50 6.27
CA ARG A 592 9.07 22.69 6.93
C ARG A 592 8.35 23.45 8.05
N GLU A 593 9.06 24.30 8.82
CA GLU A 593 8.43 25.15 9.84
C GLU A 593 7.56 26.23 9.21
N GLU A 594 8.01 26.88 8.11
CA GLU A 594 7.21 27.87 7.36
C GLU A 594 5.92 27.23 6.83
N ALA A 595 6.01 26.04 6.28
CA ALA A 595 4.87 25.26 5.80
C ALA A 595 3.83 24.98 6.90
N LYS A 596 4.27 24.64 8.10
CA LYS A 596 3.40 24.44 9.28
C LYS A 596 2.71 25.74 9.72
N ASP A 597 3.45 26.84 9.75
CA ASP A 597 2.91 28.15 10.13
C ASP A 597 1.83 28.64 9.16
N GLU A 598 2.00 28.41 7.86
CA GLU A 598 1.02 28.74 6.84
C GLU A 598 -0.27 27.94 7.00
N TYR A 599 -0.14 26.66 7.30
CA TYR A 599 -1.30 25.80 7.55
C TYR A 599 -2.03 26.19 8.84
N ALA A 600 -1.31 26.42 9.94
CA ALA A 600 -1.91 26.84 11.22
C ALA A 600 -2.71 28.17 11.11
N ALA A 601 -2.45 28.94 10.05
CA ALA A 601 -3.22 30.15 9.74
C ALA A 601 -4.56 29.85 9.01
N THR A 602 -4.80 28.60 8.57
CA THR A 602 -6.01 28.20 7.84
C THR A 602 -7.16 27.95 8.83
N PRO A 603 -8.36 28.52 8.64
CA PRO A 603 -9.48 28.29 9.54
C PRO A 603 -9.88 26.80 9.58
N ALA A 604 -10.20 26.31 10.79
CA ALA A 604 -10.75 24.96 10.94
C ALA A 604 -12.02 24.82 10.08
N PRO A 605 -12.18 23.74 9.30
CA PRO A 605 -13.32 23.53 8.43
C PRO A 605 -14.60 23.29 9.24
N GLU A 606 -15.74 23.73 8.68
CA GLU A 606 -17.06 23.42 9.23
C GLU A 606 -17.29 21.89 9.23
N PRO A 607 -17.96 21.30 10.22
CA PRO A 607 -18.20 19.84 10.31
C PRO A 607 -19.38 19.36 9.44
N VAL A 608 -20.00 20.25 8.65
CA VAL A 608 -21.22 20.03 7.87
C VAL A 608 -21.07 20.64 6.47
N GLY A 609 -21.73 20.06 5.50
CA GLY A 609 -21.75 20.52 4.11
C GLY A 609 -20.84 19.71 3.20
N ALA A 610 -20.98 19.89 1.88
CA ALA A 610 -20.22 19.18 0.88
C ALA A 610 -18.69 19.15 1.15
N PRO A 611 -18.02 20.26 1.53
CA PRO A 611 -16.60 20.22 1.83
C PRO A 611 -16.24 19.34 3.04
N ALA A 612 -17.15 19.22 4.01
CA ALA A 612 -16.94 18.38 5.19
C ALA A 612 -17.05 16.90 4.82
N ALA A 613 -18.04 16.55 4.02
CA ALA A 613 -18.22 15.19 3.54
C ALA A 613 -17.08 14.75 2.59
N ASP A 614 -16.70 15.60 1.62
CA ASP A 614 -15.56 15.35 0.73
C ASP A 614 -14.26 15.12 1.51
N ARG A 615 -14.04 15.90 2.55
CA ARG A 615 -12.86 15.76 3.41
C ARG A 615 -12.90 14.47 4.23
N ALA A 616 -14.04 14.14 4.83
CA ALA A 616 -14.19 12.92 5.62
C ALA A 616 -13.97 11.66 4.76
N GLU A 617 -14.50 11.67 3.53
CA GLU A 617 -14.32 10.62 2.55
C GLU A 617 -12.84 10.44 2.15
N LYS A 618 -12.16 11.53 1.77
CA LYS A 618 -10.73 11.50 1.42
C LYS A 618 -9.83 11.06 2.58
N GLU A 619 -10.12 11.49 3.79
CA GLU A 619 -9.39 11.03 4.99
C GLU A 619 -9.63 9.54 5.25
N GLY A 620 -10.86 9.06 5.00
CA GLY A 620 -11.22 7.65 5.04
C GLY A 620 -10.47 6.84 3.98
N GLU A 621 -10.43 7.31 2.72
CA GLU A 621 -9.69 6.67 1.64
C GLU A 621 -8.19 6.53 1.95
N LEU A 622 -7.57 7.55 2.53
CA LEU A 622 -6.16 7.47 2.98
C LEU A 622 -6.00 6.45 4.12
N TYR A 623 -6.92 6.46 5.08
CA TYR A 623 -6.87 5.56 6.24
C TYR A 623 -7.08 4.10 5.87
N ASP A 624 -8.00 3.82 4.94
CA ASP A 624 -8.34 2.47 4.48
C ASP A 624 -7.52 2.03 3.27
N SER A 625 -6.60 2.87 2.78
CA SER A 625 -5.78 2.60 1.60
C SER A 625 -5.08 1.24 1.71
N GLU A 626 -5.26 0.39 0.72
CA GLU A 626 -4.60 -0.91 0.60
C GLU A 626 -3.45 -0.90 -0.42
N SER A 627 -3.24 0.19 -1.15
CA SER A 627 -2.18 0.31 -2.15
C SER A 627 -1.31 1.55 -1.96
N VAL A 628 -0.13 1.56 -2.54
CA VAL A 628 0.78 2.73 -2.53
C VAL A 628 0.29 3.88 -3.42
N GLY A 629 -0.69 3.61 -4.30
CA GLY A 629 -1.39 4.59 -5.11
C GLY A 629 -2.70 5.07 -4.49
N GLY A 630 -3.07 4.55 -3.33
CA GLY A 630 -4.29 4.93 -2.62
C GLY A 630 -4.30 6.40 -2.23
N GLY A 631 -5.41 7.07 -2.53
CA GLY A 631 -5.56 8.52 -2.48
C GLY A 631 -5.59 9.13 -3.87
N GLU A 632 -5.91 10.42 -3.98
CA GLU A 632 -5.87 11.13 -5.27
C GLU A 632 -4.52 10.92 -5.95
N ALA A 633 -4.55 10.55 -7.22
CA ALA A 633 -3.35 10.58 -8.06
C ALA A 633 -2.69 11.96 -7.90
N LEU A 634 -1.35 11.97 -7.87
CA LEU A 634 -0.62 13.24 -7.81
C LEU A 634 -1.21 14.20 -8.87
N PRO A 635 -1.56 15.45 -8.52
CA PRO A 635 -1.95 16.43 -9.52
C PRO A 635 -0.92 16.43 -10.67
N GLU A 636 -1.34 16.61 -11.91
CA GLU A 636 -0.46 16.54 -13.09
C GLU A 636 0.78 17.43 -12.93
N GLU A 637 0.63 18.56 -12.26
CA GLU A 637 1.71 19.50 -11.93
C GLU A 637 2.70 18.89 -10.90
N ALA A 638 2.19 18.15 -9.89
CA ALA A 638 3.00 17.47 -8.89
C ALA A 638 3.75 16.26 -9.48
N ALA A 639 3.11 15.49 -10.35
CA ALA A 639 3.72 14.35 -11.02
C ALA A 639 4.93 14.72 -11.87
N GLN A 640 5.06 16.00 -12.29
CA GLN A 640 6.22 16.51 -13.00
C GLN A 640 7.43 16.78 -12.09
N VAL A 641 7.22 17.02 -10.81
CA VAL A 641 8.27 17.44 -9.86
C VAL A 641 8.48 16.46 -8.71
N VAL A 642 7.62 15.46 -8.57
CA VAL A 642 7.70 14.39 -7.55
C VAL A 642 7.81 13.04 -8.22
N ARG A 643 8.78 12.23 -7.84
CA ARG A 643 8.96 10.85 -8.31
C ARG A 643 9.12 9.91 -7.12
N LEU A 644 8.47 8.77 -7.22
CA LEU A 644 8.51 7.72 -6.24
C LEU A 644 9.30 6.54 -6.80
N VAL A 645 10.36 6.14 -6.10
CA VAL A 645 11.22 5.05 -6.53
C VAL A 645 11.52 4.13 -5.35
N GLY A 646 10.89 2.95 -5.33
CA GLY A 646 10.96 2.04 -4.19
C GLY A 646 10.38 2.66 -2.92
N SER A 647 11.19 2.72 -1.85
CA SER A 647 10.82 3.37 -0.59
C SER A 647 11.12 4.87 -0.54
N LYS A 648 11.66 5.47 -1.62
CA LYS A 648 12.18 6.83 -1.66
C LYS A 648 11.32 7.75 -2.49
N THR A 649 11.27 9.01 -2.05
CA THR A 649 10.66 10.12 -2.79
C THR A 649 11.75 11.04 -3.30
N PHE A 650 11.63 11.46 -4.55
CA PHE A 650 12.54 12.40 -5.19
C PHE A 650 11.77 13.65 -5.62
N LEU A 651 12.33 14.82 -5.33
CA LEU A 651 11.82 16.11 -5.78
C LEU A 651 12.72 16.67 -6.88
N LEU A 652 12.13 17.19 -7.95
CA LEU A 652 12.85 17.85 -9.03
C LEU A 652 13.06 19.32 -8.65
N ARG A 653 14.32 19.72 -8.42
CA ARG A 653 14.71 21.10 -8.12
C ARG A 653 15.86 21.50 -9.06
N ASP A 654 15.72 22.59 -9.77
CA ASP A 654 16.73 23.10 -10.74
C ASP A 654 17.25 22.04 -11.73
N GLY A 655 16.37 21.14 -12.14
CA GLY A 655 16.71 20.03 -13.05
C GLY A 655 17.56 18.92 -12.39
N VAL A 656 17.52 18.80 -11.06
CA VAL A 656 18.14 17.72 -10.28
C VAL A 656 17.06 16.99 -9.51
N TRP A 657 17.03 15.68 -9.61
CA TRP A 657 16.21 14.84 -8.73
C TRP A 657 16.90 14.66 -7.38
N ILE A 658 16.26 15.12 -6.30
CA ILE A 658 16.83 15.11 -4.95
C ILE A 658 15.97 14.21 -4.06
N ASP A 659 16.58 13.18 -3.47
CA ASP A 659 15.98 12.32 -2.43
C ASP A 659 15.57 13.15 -1.22
N THR A 660 14.33 13.03 -0.78
CA THR A 660 13.81 13.76 0.39
C THR A 660 14.49 13.40 1.72
N ALA A 661 15.25 12.30 1.74
CA ALA A 661 16.12 11.94 2.86
C ALA A 661 17.45 12.74 2.88
N PHE A 662 17.76 13.49 1.84
CA PHE A 662 18.97 14.31 1.76
C PHE A 662 18.80 15.64 2.47
N ASP A 663 19.58 15.86 3.51
CA ASP A 663 19.66 17.16 4.21
C ASP A 663 20.99 17.86 3.83
N PRO A 664 20.95 18.91 3.00
CA PRO A 664 22.16 19.61 2.54
C PRO A 664 22.91 20.31 3.68
N SER A 665 22.26 20.57 4.81
CA SER A 665 22.89 21.17 5.99
C SER A 665 23.70 20.17 6.81
N LYS A 666 23.38 18.87 6.72
CA LYS A 666 23.96 17.79 7.52
C LYS A 666 24.81 16.80 6.71
N MET A 667 24.59 16.70 5.40
CA MET A 667 25.21 15.68 4.54
C MET A 667 26.10 16.33 3.49
N THR A 668 27.20 15.63 3.16
CA THR A 668 28.06 15.97 2.03
C THR A 668 27.93 14.87 0.97
N THR A 669 27.89 15.25 -0.30
CA THR A 669 27.71 14.29 -1.39
C THR A 669 29.04 13.68 -1.87
N VAL A 670 28.97 12.39 -2.26
CA VAL A 670 30.00 11.73 -3.07
C VAL A 670 29.60 11.90 -4.53
N LYS A 671 30.42 12.61 -5.32
CA LYS A 671 30.14 12.92 -6.72
C LYS A 671 30.54 11.77 -7.63
N VAL A 672 29.66 11.41 -8.55
CA VAL A 672 29.86 10.34 -9.53
C VAL A 672 29.51 10.90 -10.92
N ASP A 673 30.48 10.82 -11.86
CA ASP A 673 30.26 11.31 -13.22
C ASP A 673 29.29 10.42 -13.97
N PHE A 674 28.20 10.98 -14.50
CA PHE A 674 27.20 10.27 -15.31
C PHE A 674 27.83 9.56 -16.51
N GLY A 675 27.56 8.26 -16.62
CA GLY A 675 28.09 7.41 -17.70
C GLY A 675 29.60 7.13 -17.63
N GLY A 676 30.27 7.54 -16.54
CA GLY A 676 31.65 7.23 -16.23
C GLY A 676 31.86 5.78 -15.78
N ASP A 677 33.10 5.33 -15.68
CA ASP A 677 33.40 3.95 -15.26
C ASP A 677 32.94 3.70 -13.82
N GLU A 678 33.14 4.64 -12.89
CA GLU A 678 32.69 4.56 -11.50
C GLU A 678 31.16 4.43 -11.37
N TYR A 679 30.42 5.12 -12.26
CA TYR A 679 28.95 5.05 -12.34
C TYR A 679 28.47 3.61 -12.64
N PHE A 680 29.07 2.97 -13.63
CA PHE A 680 28.72 1.60 -13.99
C PHE A 680 29.30 0.56 -13.00
N ASP A 681 30.43 0.85 -12.36
CA ASP A 681 30.99 0.00 -11.29
C ASP A 681 30.07 -0.03 -10.05
N LEU A 682 29.52 1.13 -9.65
CA LEU A 682 28.53 1.22 -8.59
C LEU A 682 27.25 0.44 -8.94
N LEU A 683 26.75 0.61 -10.16
CA LEU A 683 25.58 -0.11 -10.63
C LEU A 683 25.82 -1.64 -10.69
N ALA A 684 27.03 -2.05 -11.00
CA ALA A 684 27.43 -3.46 -10.96
C ALA A 684 27.43 -4.04 -9.56
N ALA A 685 27.88 -3.23 -8.58
CA ALA A 685 27.95 -3.62 -7.18
C ALA A 685 26.60 -3.55 -6.47
N ARG A 686 25.70 -2.68 -6.94
CA ARG A 686 24.37 -2.38 -6.39
C ARG A 686 23.34 -2.27 -7.51
N PRO A 687 22.93 -3.37 -8.13
CA PRO A 687 21.93 -3.34 -9.21
C PRO A 687 20.61 -2.68 -8.80
N GLU A 688 20.25 -2.80 -7.51
CA GLU A 688 19.06 -2.18 -6.93
C GLU A 688 19.05 -0.65 -6.99
N TRP A 689 20.21 0.00 -7.14
CA TRP A 689 20.28 1.46 -7.35
C TRP A 689 19.99 1.88 -8.79
N GLY A 690 19.82 0.91 -9.69
CA GLY A 690 19.48 1.16 -11.10
C GLY A 690 18.25 2.03 -11.26
N ALA A 691 17.23 1.84 -10.40
CA ALA A 691 16.03 2.64 -10.39
C ALA A 691 16.30 4.11 -10.00
N TYR A 692 17.23 4.37 -9.08
CA TYR A 692 17.64 5.76 -8.73
C TYR A 692 18.43 6.40 -9.85
N PHE A 693 19.35 5.64 -10.46
CA PHE A 693 20.12 6.11 -11.63
C PHE A 693 19.23 6.38 -12.84
N ALA A 694 18.10 5.66 -12.96
CA ALA A 694 17.14 5.80 -14.06
C ALA A 694 16.39 7.15 -14.06
N LEU A 695 16.37 7.87 -12.93
CA LEU A 695 15.70 9.17 -12.80
C LEU A 695 16.27 10.26 -13.70
N GLY A 696 17.58 10.22 -14.02
CA GLY A 696 18.19 11.23 -14.87
C GLY A 696 19.71 11.27 -14.79
N SER A 697 20.30 12.21 -15.56
CA SER A 697 21.76 12.48 -15.53
C SER A 697 22.21 13.30 -14.31
N ARG A 698 21.25 13.82 -13.52
CA ARG A 698 21.49 14.66 -12.34
C ARG A 698 20.57 14.21 -11.20
N VAL A 699 21.13 13.44 -10.28
CA VAL A 699 20.37 12.84 -9.17
C VAL A 699 21.18 12.94 -7.89
N VAL A 700 20.54 13.29 -6.78
CA VAL A 700 21.09 13.17 -5.42
C VAL A 700 20.26 12.15 -4.67
N PHE A 701 20.88 11.12 -4.13
CA PHE A 701 20.20 10.12 -3.32
C PHE A 701 21.04 9.69 -2.12
N VAL A 702 20.35 9.23 -1.06
CA VAL A 702 20.97 8.74 0.16
C VAL A 702 20.84 7.21 0.19
N ALA A 703 21.96 6.52 0.27
CA ALA A 703 21.98 5.07 0.39
C ALA A 703 23.02 4.64 1.42
N GLU A 704 22.69 3.70 2.29
CA GLU A 704 23.58 3.19 3.33
C GLU A 704 24.22 4.32 4.21
N GLY A 705 23.46 5.41 4.47
CA GLY A 705 23.90 6.56 5.24
C GLY A 705 24.87 7.51 4.49
N THR A 706 25.08 7.31 3.19
CA THR A 706 25.92 8.14 2.34
C THR A 706 25.08 8.83 1.26
N ALA A 707 25.29 10.13 1.05
CA ALA A 707 24.67 10.86 -0.02
C ALA A 707 25.53 10.78 -1.30
N TYR A 708 24.95 10.31 -2.40
CA TYR A 708 25.58 10.24 -3.72
C TYR A 708 24.98 11.31 -4.63
N GLU A 709 25.82 11.95 -5.44
CA GLU A 709 25.43 12.98 -6.39
C GLU A 709 25.93 12.60 -7.79
N ILE A 710 24.97 12.24 -8.67
CA ILE A 710 25.27 12.00 -10.07
C ILE A 710 25.36 13.36 -10.78
N VAL A 711 26.51 13.63 -11.43
CA VAL A 711 26.79 14.88 -12.11
C VAL A 711 27.11 14.64 -13.59
N GLU A 712 26.76 15.58 -14.46
CA GLU A 712 27.18 15.50 -15.86
C GLU A 712 28.68 15.66 -15.97
N ALA A 713 29.32 14.84 -16.80
CA ALA A 713 30.78 14.88 -17.02
C ALA A 713 31.26 16.28 -17.48
N GLY A 714 32.07 16.94 -16.65
CA GLY A 714 32.55 18.30 -16.91
C GLY A 714 31.61 19.42 -16.46
N GLY A 715 30.47 19.08 -15.85
CA GLY A 715 29.59 20.02 -15.16
C GLY A 715 30.24 20.54 -13.86
N GLY A 716 30.07 21.83 -13.57
CA GLY A 716 30.42 22.37 -12.26
C GLY A 716 29.57 21.74 -11.16
N PRO A 717 29.92 21.94 -9.88
CA PRO A 717 29.09 21.48 -8.78
C PRO A 717 27.66 21.99 -8.98
N VAL A 718 26.69 21.13 -8.70
CA VAL A 718 25.29 21.53 -8.60
C VAL A 718 25.26 22.54 -7.45
N GLU A 719 24.93 23.80 -7.74
CA GLU A 719 24.62 24.76 -6.68
C GLU A 719 23.25 24.35 -6.14
N ILE A 720 23.25 23.67 -5.02
CA ILE A 720 22.06 23.49 -4.19
C ILE A 720 21.81 24.87 -3.60
N PRO A 721 20.61 25.49 -3.73
CA PRO A 721 20.35 26.82 -3.27
C PRO A 721 20.85 27.02 -1.84
N PRO A 722 21.66 28.04 -1.54
CA PRO A 722 22.08 28.26 -0.18
C PRO A 722 20.86 28.65 0.64
N THR A 723 20.75 28.11 1.83
CA THR A 723 19.85 28.60 2.88
C THR A 723 19.89 30.11 2.89
N HIS A 724 18.80 30.80 2.63
CA HIS A 724 18.74 32.24 2.69
C HIS A 724 19.15 32.69 4.09
N ALA A 725 20.29 33.35 4.23
CA ALA A 725 20.60 34.04 5.46
C ALA A 725 19.54 35.15 5.65
N PRO A 726 19.00 35.34 6.86
CA PRO A 726 17.93 36.31 7.11
C PRO A 726 18.36 37.68 6.66
N ASP A 727 17.51 38.35 5.88
CA ASP A 727 17.73 39.73 5.37
C ASP A 727 17.88 40.67 6.59
N PRO A 728 19.05 41.36 6.75
CA PRO A 728 19.31 42.22 7.92
C PRO A 728 18.46 43.48 7.95
N THR A 729 17.41 43.62 7.16
CA THR A 729 16.60 44.83 7.03
C THR A 729 15.30 44.87 7.82
N HIS A 730 14.91 43.82 8.54
CA HIS A 730 13.79 43.89 9.46
C HIS A 730 14.29 44.18 10.90
N PRO A 731 13.83 45.28 11.55
CA PRO A 731 14.22 45.58 12.93
C PRO A 731 13.53 44.59 13.89
N VAL A 732 14.33 43.79 14.60
CA VAL A 732 13.91 42.95 15.70
C VAL A 732 13.15 43.81 16.73
N PRO A 733 11.95 43.46 17.17
CA PRO A 733 11.29 44.16 18.29
C PRO A 733 12.08 43.90 19.56
N GLU A 734 12.57 45.00 20.19
CA GLU A 734 13.22 44.96 21.49
C GLU A 734 12.26 44.39 22.56
N ASN A 735 12.57 43.21 23.06
CA ASN A 735 11.95 42.65 24.24
C ASN A 735 12.34 43.49 25.47
N PRO A 736 11.40 43.97 26.33
CA PRO A 736 11.75 44.70 27.54
C PRO A 736 12.47 43.79 28.51
N ALA A 737 13.58 44.26 29.04
CA ALA A 737 14.41 43.58 30.03
C ALA A 737 13.62 43.13 31.28
N PRO A 738 13.88 41.93 31.82
CA PRO A 738 13.25 41.51 33.04
C PRO A 738 13.81 42.26 34.27
N ASP A 739 12.90 42.77 35.08
CA ASP A 739 13.12 43.47 36.36
C ASP A 739 13.80 42.54 37.37
N SER A 740 14.88 43.02 37.97
CA SER A 740 15.67 42.33 38.96
C SER A 740 15.00 42.38 40.33
N GLY A 741 14.23 41.35 40.68
CA GLY A 741 13.71 41.10 42.05
C GLY A 741 14.46 39.96 42.73
N LYS A 742 15.20 40.29 43.75
CA LYS A 742 15.90 39.35 44.64
C LYS A 742 14.89 38.46 45.37
N ASP A 743 15.20 37.17 45.46
CA ASP A 743 15.21 36.43 46.72
C ASP A 743 15.73 35.00 46.49
N GLN A 744 16.90 34.72 47.15
CA GLN A 744 17.39 33.37 47.39
C GLN A 744 16.75 32.77 48.63
N PRO A 745 16.61 31.45 48.71
CA PRO A 745 17.20 30.77 49.87
C PRO A 745 18.04 29.52 49.54
N THR A 746 19.22 29.60 50.02
CA THR A 746 20.10 28.62 50.71
C THR A 746 19.99 27.13 50.36
N ALA A 747 21.16 26.67 49.94
CA ALA A 747 21.60 25.29 49.85
C ALA A 747 21.66 24.58 51.19
N THR A 748 21.39 23.27 51.21
CA THR A 748 21.92 22.35 52.18
C THR A 748 22.52 21.13 51.51
N SER A 749 23.83 21.03 51.61
CA SER A 749 24.66 19.91 51.21
C SER A 749 24.52 18.74 52.20
N VAL A 750 24.48 17.50 51.69
CA VAL A 750 24.97 16.32 52.42
C VAL A 750 25.85 15.51 51.50
N VAL A 751 27.06 15.29 52.05
CA VAL A 751 28.20 14.62 51.56
C VAL A 751 28.14 13.11 51.84
N GLY A 752 28.80 12.29 50.99
CA GLY A 752 29.26 10.94 51.32
C GLY A 752 29.04 10.01 50.12
N GLY A 753 29.95 9.61 49.36
CA GLY A 753 31.21 8.88 49.56
C GLY A 753 30.89 7.41 49.31
N GLU A 754 31.43 6.73 48.38
CA GLU A 754 32.75 6.18 48.17
C GLU A 754 32.78 5.17 46.98
N LYS A 755 33.90 5.07 46.38
CA LYS A 755 34.46 4.23 45.36
C LYS A 755 34.21 2.72 45.48
N SER A 756 34.15 2.04 44.32
CA SER A 756 35.05 0.96 43.81
C SER A 756 34.29 0.22 42.73
N GLY A 757 34.75 -0.30 41.65
CA GLY A 757 35.95 -0.88 41.22
C GLY A 757 35.60 -1.73 40.02
N ALA A 758 36.32 -1.57 38.95
CA ALA A 758 36.16 -2.31 37.70
C ALA A 758 36.47 -3.82 37.91
N VAL A 759 35.59 -4.64 37.30
CA VAL A 759 36.01 -6.02 36.95
C VAL A 759 35.47 -6.32 35.53
N PHE A 760 36.43 -6.40 34.61
CA PHE A 760 36.21 -7.05 33.34
C PHE A 760 36.00 -8.54 33.53
N SER A 761 35.01 -9.15 32.95
CA SER A 761 34.93 -10.59 32.80
C SER A 761 34.52 -10.94 31.36
N ASN A 762 35.45 -11.54 30.68
CA ASN A 762 35.36 -12.26 29.44
C ASN A 762 34.26 -13.35 29.50
N THR A 763 33.21 -13.22 28.71
CA THR A 763 32.37 -14.37 28.37
C THR A 763 31.85 -14.21 26.93
N LEU A 764 32.77 -14.40 25.99
CA LEU A 764 32.37 -14.43 24.57
C LEU A 764 33.32 -15.42 23.86
N CYS A 765 33.11 -16.73 24.02
CA CYS A 765 33.75 -17.77 23.19
C CYS A 765 33.21 -19.21 23.38
N ILE A 766 31.93 -19.42 23.78
CA ILE A 766 31.41 -20.80 23.91
C ILE A 766 30.26 -21.11 22.95
N GLY A 767 29.61 -20.11 22.34
CA GLY A 767 28.43 -20.35 21.49
C GLY A 767 28.72 -20.91 20.09
N VAL A 768 29.84 -20.58 19.49
CA VAL A 768 30.16 -20.95 18.08
C VAL A 768 30.64 -22.39 17.95
N GLY A 769 31.23 -22.98 18.98
CA GLY A 769 31.71 -24.35 18.96
C GLY A 769 30.63 -25.43 19.01
N ALA A 770 29.51 -25.15 19.68
CA ALA A 770 28.41 -26.11 19.83
C ALA A 770 27.57 -26.25 18.55
N PHE A 771 27.38 -25.16 17.81
CA PHE A 771 26.63 -25.18 16.55
C PHE A 771 27.42 -25.91 15.44
N ALA A 772 28.71 -25.68 15.35
CA ALA A 772 29.58 -26.38 14.38
C ALA A 772 29.64 -27.91 14.63
N ALA A 773 29.58 -28.33 15.90
CA ALA A 773 29.56 -29.74 16.24
C ALA A 773 28.21 -30.43 15.90
N ALA A 774 27.09 -29.75 16.04
CA ALA A 774 25.79 -30.27 15.69
C ALA A 774 25.61 -30.46 14.17
N VAL A 775 26.09 -29.50 13.39
CA VAL A 775 26.07 -29.58 11.91
C VAL A 775 27.00 -30.66 11.40
N ALA A 776 28.17 -30.84 11.98
CA ALA A 776 29.09 -31.93 11.63
C ALA A 776 28.49 -33.29 11.94
N ALA A 777 27.77 -33.48 13.05
CA ALA A 777 27.11 -34.73 13.40
C ALA A 777 25.97 -35.06 12.44
N LEU A 778 25.21 -34.07 11.98
CA LEU A 778 24.12 -34.23 11.00
C LEU A 778 24.62 -34.67 9.62
N LEU A 779 25.74 -34.09 9.18
CA LEU A 779 26.40 -34.43 7.91
C LEU A 779 26.97 -35.84 7.89
N VAL A 780 27.50 -36.33 9.03
CA VAL A 780 27.98 -37.70 9.17
C VAL A 780 26.81 -38.67 9.13
N LEU A 781 25.65 -38.35 9.73
CA LEU A 781 24.47 -39.18 9.72
C LEU A 781 23.86 -39.32 8.30
N VAL A 782 23.80 -38.23 7.55
CA VAL A 782 23.33 -38.22 6.15
C VAL A 782 24.30 -39.03 5.27
N GLY A 783 25.61 -38.90 5.46
CA GLY A 783 26.59 -39.64 4.72
C GLY A 783 26.52 -41.15 4.96
N VAL A 784 26.24 -41.59 6.19
CA VAL A 784 26.10 -43.01 6.56
C VAL A 784 24.77 -43.59 6.00
N VAL A 785 23.71 -42.80 5.96
CA VAL A 785 22.40 -43.22 5.37
C VAL A 785 22.51 -43.37 3.85
N GLN A 786 23.22 -42.47 3.17
CA GLN A 786 23.47 -42.59 1.71
C GLN A 786 24.41 -43.74 1.38
N TRP A 787 25.46 -43.98 2.18
CA TRP A 787 26.36 -45.11 1.97
C TRP A 787 25.65 -46.47 2.14
N ARG A 788 24.65 -46.56 3.03
CA ARG A 788 23.82 -47.78 3.18
C ARG A 788 22.80 -47.96 2.04
N ARG A 789 22.39 -46.91 1.32
CA ARG A 789 21.50 -47.00 0.13
C ARG A 789 22.23 -47.42 -1.15
N VAL A 790 23.49 -47.18 -1.26
CA VAL A 790 24.31 -47.57 -2.45
C VAL A 790 24.82 -49.04 -2.37
N ARG A 791 24.61 -49.70 -1.22
CA ARG A 791 25.05 -51.09 -1.00
C ARG A 791 23.87 -52.08 -0.85
N LYS A 792 22.65 -51.68 -1.25
CA LYS A 792 21.54 -52.61 -1.41
C LYS A 792 21.15 -52.76 -2.90
#